data_5bab42e2f272185e0b459dff07643e38
#
_entry.id   5bab42e2f272185e0b459dff07643e38
#
_cell.length_a   1.000
_cell.length_b   1.000
_cell.length_c   1.000
_cell.angle_alpha   90.00
_cell.angle_beta   90.00
_cell.angle_gamma   90.00
#
_symmetry.space_group_name_H-M   'P 1'
#
loop_
_entity.id
_entity.type
_entity.pdbx_description
1 polymer ?
#
loop_
_entity_poly.entity_id
_entity_poly.type
_entity_poly.pdbx_seq_one_letter_code
_entity_poly.pdbx_strand_id
1 'polypeptide(L)'
;MDRRGFLKGMTIATAGMNGLPALAQMGDAEPAARNGGAGPQRHAAVDRQVDGHTLLCSFKRGDETWRVYEDLRVRDGAITFLSSGGSSRVLMKSAEAAFAEGTPYLGLKMSDIGMAGPDLLADELLKHGDPDPERVRTAAPPQGSVHGEGAFGRARWDTFVGTRECEDTMPVYPGGNTRTYHPVQSFPDLSAELIAKRYEGLVGGWMPAARTAMPISETAYYETIVFGDVAAKDRFIVQTWHRTAHVEDGKMTKVEFGYSYPAYPPAREDPELEAFYRALLEFSLYWDRQMHDAVPVLLPEKSWVDMSRYAFVKEQMVRPGGVYPKYGAVDRDYYGSEYDGFQDIFTSALYTNLEWGRFEMARDVLDNYYSDFVDAKGMVNMRGPETGQYGLMLSLIARYFNYTHDRELFGKHQAKFEATAAVLTTLHDESLRLAPDDPGYGLIHGWNESDSCLMRTPMTWWQPYFANSAFAARGLKDLARTWRMLNRDKANAGMEKLAGEWLRHSQRLSHTLVGSVQKNVRHDMSPPYIGPLPGAKLTFRESMAQEHPSPQQWPHRAYAELLQADVLPPELAGLVIDCMRAYGATTMGVVANVGRPNVHDRAILGFISYGYAQQLLRLDRVEEYLLFLYAHRYHDHTRGSWTAGEVSGIGGGTALFCIPAQQTIPLLVRWMLVLEDSDEDRLYLGKGLPREWLVSGQEIGIEEAPTRWGRVSFRMRAKNGNRIVASVMLPEEGDGPRVLHIKFRLPQHNTLHTITANGKAMQASGPQNDTIVIATGDQKNFEVVAQYS
;
A
#
# COMPACT_ATOMS: atom_id res chain seq x y z
N MET A 1 -25.75 24.53 3.80
CA MET A 1 -26.34 23.96 2.57
C MET A 1 -26.13 22.49 2.64
N ASP A 2 -27.21 21.71 2.50
CA ASP A 2 -27.15 20.26 2.44
C ASP A 2 -26.35 19.84 1.18
N ARG A 3 -25.48 18.85 1.32
CA ARG A 3 -24.68 18.28 0.21
C ARG A 3 -25.54 17.93 -1.02
N ARG A 4 -26.81 17.56 -0.82
CA ARG A 4 -27.77 17.31 -1.91
C ARG A 4 -28.17 18.57 -2.72
N GLY A 5 -28.07 19.75 -2.14
CA GLY A 5 -28.37 21.02 -2.82
C GLY A 5 -27.25 21.49 -3.75
N PHE A 6 -25.99 21.14 -3.42
CA PHE A 6 -24.83 21.53 -4.24
C PHE A 6 -24.73 20.73 -5.56
N LEU A 7 -25.04 19.43 -5.50
CA LEU A 7 -24.99 18.54 -6.69
C LEU A 7 -26.10 18.80 -7.72
N LYS A 8 -27.18 19.47 -7.36
CA LYS A 8 -28.26 19.85 -8.30
C LYS A 8 -27.96 21.09 -9.16
N GLY A 9 -26.91 21.81 -8.87
CA GLY A 9 -26.52 23.04 -9.59
C GLY A 9 -25.53 22.84 -10.73
N MET A 10 -24.95 21.66 -10.90
CA MET A 10 -24.06 21.36 -12.02
C MET A 10 -24.85 20.72 -13.17
N THR A 11 -25.37 21.56 -14.03
CA THR A 11 -25.91 21.14 -15.33
C THR A 11 -24.74 20.76 -16.20
N ILE A 12 -24.50 19.47 -16.38
CA ILE A 12 -23.53 18.93 -17.34
C ILE A 12 -24.08 19.21 -18.74
N ALA A 13 -23.39 20.04 -19.49
CA ALA A 13 -23.63 20.18 -20.92
C ALA A 13 -23.23 18.84 -21.58
N THR A 14 -24.22 18.05 -21.96
CA THR A 14 -24.04 16.85 -22.80
C THR A 14 -23.60 17.29 -24.19
N ALA A 15 -22.31 17.27 -24.46
CA ALA A 15 -21.79 17.28 -25.81
C ALA A 15 -21.88 15.85 -26.35
N GLY A 16 -22.58 15.70 -27.51
CA GLY A 16 -22.94 14.43 -28.08
C GLY A 16 -21.77 13.49 -28.34
N MET A 17 -21.86 12.30 -27.84
CA MET A 17 -21.00 11.18 -28.21
C MET A 17 -21.52 10.55 -29.49
N ASN A 18 -20.92 10.89 -30.61
CA ASN A 18 -20.97 10.08 -31.82
C ASN A 18 -19.57 9.55 -32.09
N GLY A 19 -19.41 8.24 -32.02
CA GLY A 19 -18.24 7.54 -32.56
C GLY A 19 -17.51 6.65 -31.55
N LEU A 20 -18.09 5.51 -31.22
CA LEU A 20 -17.32 4.37 -30.73
C LEU A 20 -16.67 3.67 -31.93
N PRO A 21 -15.35 3.49 -31.95
CA PRO A 21 -14.74 2.58 -32.93
C PRO A 21 -15.05 1.13 -32.48
N ALA A 22 -15.43 0.32 -33.46
CA ALA A 22 -15.67 -1.12 -33.30
C ALA A 22 -14.42 -1.80 -32.71
N LEU A 23 -14.60 -2.52 -31.62
CA LEU A 23 -13.62 -3.45 -31.09
C LEU A 23 -13.35 -4.54 -32.15
N ALA A 24 -12.16 -4.48 -32.75
CA ALA A 24 -11.64 -5.54 -33.58
C ALA A 24 -11.49 -6.81 -32.73
N GLN A 25 -12.08 -7.90 -33.18
CA GLN A 25 -11.84 -9.24 -32.69
C GLN A 25 -10.34 -9.55 -32.81
N MET A 26 -9.65 -9.61 -31.70
CA MET A 26 -8.34 -10.23 -31.64
C MET A 26 -8.55 -11.73 -31.58
N GLY A 27 -8.20 -12.39 -32.68
CA GLY A 27 -8.19 -13.82 -32.79
C GLY A 27 -7.13 -14.44 -31.88
N ASP A 28 -7.47 -15.57 -31.31
CA ASP A 28 -6.59 -16.42 -30.52
C ASP A 28 -5.32 -16.79 -31.33
N ALA A 29 -4.17 -16.20 -30.99
CA ALA A 29 -2.89 -16.66 -31.47
C ALA A 29 -2.28 -17.58 -30.41
N GLU A 30 -2.32 -18.86 -30.66
CA GLU A 30 -1.55 -19.86 -29.92
C GLU A 30 -0.04 -19.58 -30.01
N PRO A 31 0.70 -19.67 -28.92
CA PRO A 31 2.15 -19.60 -28.98
C PRO A 31 2.71 -20.91 -29.60
N ALA A 32 3.51 -20.75 -30.65
CA ALA A 32 4.17 -21.82 -31.38
C ALA A 32 4.98 -22.74 -30.47
N ALA A 33 4.64 -24.02 -30.47
CA ALA A 33 5.37 -25.08 -29.83
C ALA A 33 6.75 -25.28 -30.47
N ARG A 34 7.83 -25.17 -29.68
CA ARG A 34 9.13 -25.66 -30.08
C ARG A 34 9.17 -27.17 -29.94
N ASN A 35 9.25 -27.86 -31.09
CA ASN A 35 9.46 -29.29 -31.17
C ASN A 35 10.86 -29.66 -30.68
N GLY A 36 10.94 -30.40 -29.57
CA GLY A 36 12.07 -31.21 -29.17
C GLY A 36 11.53 -32.61 -28.87
N GLY A 37 11.77 -33.56 -29.77
CA GLY A 37 11.22 -34.92 -29.71
C GLY A 37 11.79 -35.76 -28.59
N ALA A 38 10.86 -36.25 -27.74
CA ALA A 38 11.02 -37.52 -27.02
C ALA A 38 9.63 -38.15 -27.03
N GLY A 39 9.54 -39.41 -27.46
CA GLY A 39 8.29 -40.14 -27.67
C GLY A 39 7.44 -40.25 -26.41
N PRO A 40 6.13 -40.51 -26.55
CA PRO A 40 5.22 -40.54 -25.41
C PRO A 40 5.45 -41.79 -24.58
N GLN A 41 6.12 -41.63 -23.43
CA GLN A 41 5.98 -42.60 -22.36
C GLN A 41 4.57 -42.42 -21.77
N ARG A 42 3.68 -43.38 -22.03
CA ARG A 42 2.42 -43.52 -21.31
C ARG A 42 2.74 -43.80 -19.83
N HIS A 43 2.81 -42.78 -19.05
CA HIS A 43 2.77 -42.94 -17.60
C HIS A 43 1.37 -43.37 -17.21
N ALA A 44 1.25 -44.60 -16.68
CA ALA A 44 0.08 -45.06 -15.97
C ALA A 44 -0.30 -43.98 -14.94
N ALA A 45 -1.58 -43.60 -14.89
CA ALA A 45 -2.09 -42.65 -13.90
C ALA A 45 -1.78 -43.22 -12.51
N VAL A 46 -0.73 -42.74 -11.88
CA VAL A 46 -0.44 -43.05 -10.48
C VAL A 46 -1.47 -42.29 -9.68
N ASP A 47 -2.31 -43.01 -8.96
CA ASP A 47 -3.24 -42.45 -7.95
C ASP A 47 -2.38 -41.84 -6.83
N ARG A 48 -2.04 -40.57 -6.98
CA ARG A 48 -1.34 -39.83 -5.93
C ARG A 48 -2.34 -39.57 -4.83
N GLN A 49 -2.38 -40.41 -3.83
CA GLN A 49 -2.99 -40.06 -2.55
C GLN A 49 -2.17 -38.93 -1.95
N VAL A 50 -2.82 -37.82 -1.65
CA VAL A 50 -2.24 -36.77 -0.85
C VAL A 50 -2.49 -37.16 0.60
N ASP A 51 -1.48 -37.62 1.30
CA ASP A 51 -1.57 -38.11 2.69
C ASP A 51 -2.34 -37.15 3.58
N GLY A 52 -3.41 -37.66 4.18
CA GLY A 52 -4.24 -36.96 5.13
C GLY A 52 -5.26 -35.97 4.59
N HIS A 53 -5.38 -35.84 3.26
CA HIS A 53 -6.37 -34.99 2.65
C HIS A 53 -7.59 -35.78 2.19
N THR A 54 -8.78 -35.19 2.40
CA THR A 54 -10.04 -35.77 1.93
C THR A 54 -10.23 -35.46 0.45
N LEU A 55 -10.45 -36.51 -0.37
CA LEU A 55 -10.92 -36.32 -1.75
C LEU A 55 -12.36 -35.80 -1.73
N LEU A 56 -12.59 -34.62 -2.26
CA LEU A 56 -13.90 -33.97 -2.28
C LEU A 56 -14.66 -34.27 -3.58
N CYS A 57 -14.04 -34.02 -4.73
CA CYS A 57 -14.64 -34.21 -6.04
C CYS A 57 -13.60 -34.32 -7.15
N SER A 58 -14.09 -34.60 -8.36
CA SER A 58 -13.30 -34.49 -9.58
C SER A 58 -14.13 -33.86 -10.67
N PHE A 59 -13.51 -33.09 -11.55
CA PHE A 59 -14.17 -32.48 -12.71
C PHE A 59 -13.24 -32.44 -13.92
N LYS A 60 -13.82 -32.25 -15.11
CA LYS A 60 -13.06 -32.04 -16.33
C LYS A 60 -12.78 -30.57 -16.58
N ARG A 61 -11.54 -30.29 -17.04
CA ARG A 61 -11.10 -28.99 -17.55
C ARG A 61 -10.27 -29.24 -18.81
N GLY A 62 -10.83 -28.93 -19.96
CA GLY A 62 -10.29 -29.40 -21.23
C GLY A 62 -10.22 -30.93 -21.27
N ASP A 63 -9.08 -31.45 -21.69
CA ASP A 63 -8.85 -32.90 -21.77
C ASP A 63 -8.39 -33.55 -20.47
N GLU A 64 -8.16 -32.73 -19.43
CA GLU A 64 -7.67 -33.19 -18.14
C GLU A 64 -8.80 -33.40 -17.14
N THR A 65 -8.63 -34.39 -16.28
CA THR A 65 -9.46 -34.60 -15.09
C THR A 65 -8.72 -34.04 -13.89
N TRP A 66 -9.34 -33.11 -13.18
CA TRP A 66 -8.82 -32.50 -11.97
C TRP A 66 -9.50 -33.12 -10.75
N ARG A 67 -8.71 -33.53 -9.77
CA ARG A 67 -9.15 -34.01 -8.46
C ARG A 67 -8.90 -32.96 -7.41
N VAL A 68 -9.84 -32.78 -6.51
CA VAL A 68 -9.78 -31.77 -5.44
C VAL A 68 -9.68 -32.46 -4.10
N TYR A 69 -8.65 -32.10 -3.36
CA TYR A 69 -8.42 -32.56 -2.00
C TYR A 69 -8.42 -31.37 -1.05
N GLU A 70 -8.91 -31.54 0.16
CA GLU A 70 -8.83 -30.53 1.19
C GLU A 70 -8.38 -31.16 2.51
N ASP A 71 -7.40 -30.55 3.19
CA ASP A 71 -7.08 -30.95 4.55
C ASP A 71 -8.07 -30.30 5.52
N LEU A 72 -9.00 -31.10 5.99
CA LEU A 72 -10.03 -30.68 6.92
C LEU A 72 -9.71 -31.01 8.38
N ARG A 73 -8.57 -31.70 8.64
CA ARG A 73 -8.15 -32.06 10.01
C ARG A 73 -7.66 -30.87 10.79
N VAL A 74 -7.13 -29.89 10.05
CA VAL A 74 -6.69 -28.62 10.61
C VAL A 74 -7.49 -27.48 9.99
N ARG A 75 -7.81 -26.50 10.79
CA ARG A 75 -8.63 -25.38 10.36
C ARG A 75 -8.04 -24.61 9.17
N ASP A 76 -6.70 -24.53 9.09
CA ASP A 76 -6.00 -23.80 8.03
C ASP A 76 -5.38 -24.73 6.98
N GLY A 77 -5.90 -25.93 6.85
CA GLY A 77 -5.46 -26.93 5.88
C GLY A 77 -5.68 -26.48 4.44
N ALA A 78 -4.78 -26.89 3.55
CA ALA A 78 -4.80 -26.47 2.15
C ALA A 78 -5.92 -27.13 1.32
N ILE A 79 -6.33 -26.43 0.27
CA ILE A 79 -7.09 -27.00 -0.85
C ILE A 79 -6.11 -27.31 -1.97
N THR A 80 -6.07 -28.57 -2.41
CA THR A 80 -5.13 -29.06 -3.42
C THR A 80 -5.87 -29.56 -4.64
N PHE A 81 -5.51 -29.04 -5.80
CA PHE A 81 -5.99 -29.50 -7.10
C PHE A 81 -4.89 -30.28 -7.80
N LEU A 82 -5.21 -31.49 -8.29
CA LEU A 82 -4.28 -32.36 -9.02
C LEU A 82 -4.90 -32.74 -10.36
N SER A 83 -4.21 -32.46 -11.46
CA SER A 83 -4.64 -32.86 -12.79
C SER A 83 -4.14 -34.25 -13.16
N SER A 84 -4.87 -34.93 -14.04
CA SER A 84 -4.42 -36.18 -14.68
C SER A 84 -3.17 -35.98 -15.53
N GLY A 85 -2.89 -34.76 -15.99
CA GLY A 85 -1.68 -34.39 -16.73
C GLY A 85 -0.45 -34.13 -15.84
N GLY A 86 -0.60 -34.22 -14.52
CA GLY A 86 0.48 -34.02 -13.55
C GLY A 86 0.66 -32.58 -13.03
N SER A 87 -0.16 -31.65 -13.47
CA SER A 87 -0.19 -30.29 -12.92
C SER A 87 -0.81 -30.29 -11.52
N SER A 88 -0.32 -29.43 -10.65
CA SER A 88 -0.86 -29.28 -9.30
C SER A 88 -1.04 -27.81 -8.93
N ARG A 89 -2.07 -27.54 -8.10
CA ARG A 89 -2.35 -26.22 -7.51
C ARG A 89 -2.67 -26.39 -6.04
N VAL A 90 -1.95 -25.69 -5.18
CA VAL A 90 -2.19 -25.70 -3.74
C VAL A 90 -2.61 -24.30 -3.31
N LEU A 91 -3.77 -24.21 -2.70
CA LEU A 91 -4.29 -22.98 -2.11
C LEU A 91 -4.23 -23.12 -0.59
N MET A 92 -3.24 -22.47 0.01
CA MET A 92 -3.15 -22.37 1.47
C MET A 92 -4.29 -21.52 2.00
N LYS A 93 -4.86 -21.89 3.13
CA LYS A 93 -5.85 -21.10 3.83
C LYS A 93 -5.15 -20.35 4.96
N SER A 94 -5.33 -19.05 5.03
CA SER A 94 -4.91 -18.26 6.19
C SER A 94 -6.07 -18.03 7.15
N ALA A 95 -5.76 -17.83 8.41
CA ALA A 95 -6.73 -17.39 9.40
C ALA A 95 -6.04 -16.68 10.57
N GLU A 96 -6.56 -15.53 10.94
CA GLU A 96 -6.19 -14.83 12.17
C GLU A 96 -7.43 -14.56 13.01
N ALA A 97 -7.28 -14.61 14.34
CA ALA A 97 -8.37 -14.23 15.22
C ALA A 97 -8.78 -12.77 14.93
N ALA A 98 -10.07 -12.56 14.67
CA ALA A 98 -10.59 -11.22 14.42
C ALA A 98 -10.36 -10.29 15.63
N PHE A 99 -10.26 -10.87 16.82
CA PHE A 99 -9.97 -10.18 18.06
C PHE A 99 -8.57 -10.54 18.55
N ALA A 100 -7.84 -9.54 19.07
CA ALA A 100 -6.60 -9.81 19.77
C ALA A 100 -6.89 -10.44 21.13
N GLU A 101 -6.23 -11.55 21.40
CA GLU A 101 -6.01 -12.00 22.77
C GLU A 101 -4.84 -11.20 23.35
N GLY A 102 -4.96 -10.77 24.60
CA GLY A 102 -3.91 -10.04 25.29
C GLY A 102 -4.42 -8.80 26.02
N THR A 103 -3.50 -7.91 26.37
CA THR A 103 -3.81 -6.68 27.11
C THR A 103 -3.88 -5.51 26.14
N PRO A 104 -5.09 -5.04 25.77
CA PRO A 104 -5.24 -3.89 24.88
C PRO A 104 -4.50 -2.67 25.44
N TYR A 105 -3.93 -1.89 24.55
CA TYR A 105 -3.23 -0.64 24.88
C TYR A 105 -2.12 -0.81 25.95
N LEU A 106 -1.53 -2.02 26.06
CA LEU A 106 -0.52 -2.35 27.08
C LEU A 106 -1.02 -2.11 28.52
N GLY A 107 -2.34 -2.14 28.74
CA GLY A 107 -2.99 -1.86 30.02
C GLY A 107 -3.18 -0.36 30.32
N LEU A 108 -2.80 0.53 29.43
CA LEU A 108 -3.10 1.95 29.56
C LEU A 108 -4.57 2.22 29.31
N LYS A 109 -5.10 3.26 29.94
CA LYS A 109 -6.46 3.71 29.65
C LYS A 109 -6.52 4.45 28.31
N MET A 110 -7.52 4.17 27.52
CA MET A 110 -7.75 4.83 26.25
C MET A 110 -7.87 6.36 26.40
N SER A 111 -8.52 6.82 27.48
CA SER A 111 -8.59 8.26 27.80
C SER A 111 -7.21 8.90 27.95
N ASP A 112 -6.28 8.21 28.63
CA ASP A 112 -4.94 8.73 28.87
C ASP A 112 -4.15 8.81 27.55
N ILE A 113 -4.26 7.77 26.70
CA ILE A 113 -3.64 7.75 25.38
C ILE A 113 -4.20 8.87 24.49
N GLY A 114 -5.53 9.03 24.43
CA GLY A 114 -6.18 10.07 23.65
C GLY A 114 -5.83 11.49 24.10
N MET A 115 -5.58 11.68 25.39
CA MET A 115 -5.22 12.99 25.99
C MET A 115 -3.73 13.24 26.02
N ALA A 116 -2.87 12.25 25.91
CA ALA A 116 -1.44 12.43 25.98
C ALA A 116 -0.90 13.33 24.85
N GLY A 117 0.07 14.18 25.12
CA GLY A 117 0.89 14.82 24.08
C GLY A 117 1.77 13.76 23.42
N PRO A 118 2.64 13.10 24.18
CA PRO A 118 3.52 12.04 23.66
C PRO A 118 2.74 10.81 23.19
N ASP A 119 3.36 10.06 22.25
CA ASP A 119 2.92 8.75 21.82
C ASP A 119 3.30 7.67 22.84
N LEU A 120 2.50 7.56 23.90
CA LEU A 120 2.77 6.67 25.04
C LEU A 120 2.92 5.20 24.63
N LEU A 121 2.17 4.76 23.63
CA LEU A 121 2.22 3.38 23.15
C LEU A 121 3.52 3.12 22.38
N ALA A 122 3.92 4.05 21.51
CA ALA A 122 5.19 3.93 20.79
C ALA A 122 6.39 3.93 21.75
N ASP A 123 6.40 4.81 22.75
CA ASP A 123 7.48 4.89 23.74
C ASP A 123 7.65 3.58 24.51
N GLU A 124 6.53 2.94 24.91
CA GLU A 124 6.57 1.67 25.62
C GLU A 124 6.95 0.48 24.70
N LEU A 125 6.49 0.48 23.44
CA LEU A 125 6.79 -0.59 22.49
C LEU A 125 8.24 -0.57 22.01
N LEU A 126 8.87 0.61 21.96
CA LEU A 126 10.25 0.82 21.52
C LEU A 126 11.29 0.75 22.64
N LYS A 127 10.87 0.59 23.90
CA LYS A 127 11.71 0.70 25.07
C LYS A 127 12.93 -0.25 25.10
N HIS A 128 12.84 -1.36 24.38
CA HIS A 128 13.86 -2.40 24.36
C HIS A 128 14.50 -2.63 22.97
N GLY A 129 14.39 -1.68 22.07
CA GLY A 129 14.89 -1.77 20.70
C GLY A 129 13.81 -2.12 19.70
N ASP A 130 14.06 -3.11 18.82
CA ASP A 130 13.07 -3.55 17.82
C ASP A 130 11.73 -3.90 18.51
N PRO A 131 10.60 -3.40 18.00
CA PRO A 131 9.32 -3.74 18.55
C PRO A 131 9.00 -5.22 18.31
N ASP A 132 8.46 -5.87 19.32
CA ASP A 132 7.93 -7.22 19.19
C ASP A 132 6.59 -7.18 18.43
N PRO A 133 6.46 -7.81 17.25
CA PRO A 133 5.22 -7.79 16.46
C PRO A 133 4.02 -8.36 17.22
N GLU A 134 4.21 -9.35 18.08
CA GLU A 134 3.14 -9.93 18.89
C GLU A 134 2.67 -8.94 19.96
N ARG A 135 3.60 -8.23 20.58
CA ARG A 135 3.26 -7.18 21.55
C ARG A 135 2.53 -6.02 20.90
N VAL A 136 2.91 -5.64 19.67
CA VAL A 136 2.17 -4.63 18.87
C VAL A 136 0.77 -5.14 18.51
N ARG A 137 0.66 -6.40 18.09
CA ARG A 137 -0.62 -7.03 17.74
C ARG A 137 -1.60 -7.03 18.91
N THR A 138 -1.13 -7.36 20.12
CA THR A 138 -1.97 -7.39 21.33
C THR A 138 -2.28 -5.99 21.86
N ALA A 139 -1.36 -5.02 21.66
CA ALA A 139 -1.57 -3.63 22.05
C ALA A 139 -2.60 -2.90 21.17
N ALA A 140 -2.80 -3.34 19.94
CA ALA A 140 -3.81 -2.78 19.07
C ALA A 140 -5.22 -2.99 19.64
N PRO A 141 -6.18 -2.10 19.36
CA PRO A 141 -7.52 -2.21 19.92
C PRO A 141 -8.17 -3.54 19.57
N PRO A 142 -8.96 -4.11 20.50
CA PRO A 142 -9.73 -5.30 20.22
C PRO A 142 -10.77 -4.95 19.16
N GLN A 143 -10.58 -5.50 17.97
CA GLN A 143 -11.44 -5.21 16.85
C GLN A 143 -12.39 -6.38 16.63
N GLY A 144 -13.63 -6.19 16.98
CA GLY A 144 -14.63 -7.19 16.77
C GLY A 144 -15.29 -7.16 15.42
N SER A 145 -15.62 -6.01 15.00
CA SER A 145 -15.93 -5.65 13.65
C SER A 145 -15.17 -4.38 13.41
N VAL A 146 -14.24 -4.42 12.51
CA VAL A 146 -13.34 -3.31 12.28
C VAL A 146 -14.09 -2.12 11.76
N HIS A 147 -15.14 -2.38 11.00
CA HIS A 147 -16.07 -1.38 10.46
C HIS A 147 -17.34 -1.27 11.32
N GLY A 148 -17.23 -1.52 12.61
CA GLY A 148 -18.26 -1.18 13.59
C GLY A 148 -18.48 0.33 13.67
N GLU A 149 -19.13 0.79 14.71
CA GLU A 149 -19.40 2.22 14.98
C GLU A 149 -18.10 3.02 15.15
N GLY A 150 -17.21 2.96 14.13
CA GLY A 150 -15.98 3.72 14.03
C GLY A 150 -16.22 5.16 13.62
N ALA A 151 -15.16 5.86 13.24
CA ALA A 151 -15.12 7.31 12.97
C ALA A 151 -16.26 7.84 12.09
N PHE A 152 -16.90 6.99 11.28
CA PHE A 152 -18.06 7.36 10.44
C PHE A 152 -19.28 6.46 10.58
N GLY A 153 -19.27 5.48 11.47
CA GLY A 153 -20.46 4.78 12.00
C GLY A 153 -21.31 3.93 11.04
N ARG A 154 -20.80 3.47 9.86
CA ARG A 154 -21.72 3.04 8.82
C ARG A 154 -21.55 1.67 8.20
N ALA A 155 -20.38 1.07 8.17
CA ALA A 155 -20.19 -0.21 7.53
C ALA A 155 -19.59 -1.23 8.50
N ARG A 156 -20.22 -2.40 8.60
CA ARG A 156 -19.75 -3.51 9.45
C ARG A 156 -19.31 -4.69 8.58
N TRP A 157 -18.57 -4.43 7.54
CA TRP A 157 -17.99 -5.46 6.70
C TRP A 157 -16.55 -5.72 7.06
N ASP A 158 -16.06 -6.95 6.89
CA ASP A 158 -14.68 -7.32 7.20
C ASP A 158 -13.77 -7.15 5.96
N THR A 159 -14.30 -7.44 4.78
CA THR A 159 -13.62 -7.28 3.50
C THR A 159 -14.65 -7.20 2.38
N PHE A 160 -14.16 -7.12 1.15
CA PHE A 160 -14.98 -7.26 -0.05
C PHE A 160 -14.27 -8.14 -1.07
N VAL A 161 -15.05 -8.77 -1.93
CA VAL A 161 -14.58 -9.60 -3.04
C VAL A 161 -15.14 -9.09 -4.35
N GLY A 162 -14.50 -9.45 -5.46
CA GLY A 162 -14.91 -9.01 -6.79
C GLY A 162 -13.98 -9.53 -7.87
N THR A 163 -14.04 -8.91 -9.03
CA THR A 163 -13.16 -9.17 -10.17
C THR A 163 -12.63 -7.86 -10.72
N ARG A 164 -11.60 -7.91 -11.54
CA ARG A 164 -11.04 -6.71 -12.18
C ARG A 164 -12.01 -6.03 -13.14
N GLU A 165 -12.85 -6.83 -13.82
CA GLU A 165 -13.73 -6.34 -14.89
C GLU A 165 -15.05 -5.77 -14.40
N CYS A 166 -15.48 -6.15 -13.18
CA CYS A 166 -16.75 -5.71 -12.63
C CYS A 166 -16.62 -4.37 -11.89
N GLU A 167 -17.53 -3.46 -12.12
CA GLU A 167 -17.59 -2.17 -11.47
C GLU A 167 -18.13 -2.24 -10.03
N ASP A 168 -18.85 -3.30 -9.69
CA ASP A 168 -19.35 -3.57 -8.35
C ASP A 168 -18.44 -4.53 -7.59
N THR A 169 -18.50 -4.49 -6.27
CA THR A 169 -17.86 -5.45 -5.37
C THR A 169 -18.85 -5.96 -4.34
N MET A 170 -18.61 -7.15 -3.82
CA MET A 170 -19.45 -7.77 -2.79
C MET A 170 -18.81 -7.60 -1.40
N PRO A 171 -19.40 -6.82 -0.49
CA PRO A 171 -18.96 -6.77 0.88
C PRO A 171 -19.19 -8.11 1.57
N VAL A 172 -18.21 -8.52 2.38
CA VAL A 172 -18.27 -9.70 3.22
C VAL A 172 -18.32 -9.25 4.67
N TYR A 173 -19.39 -9.60 5.35
CA TYR A 173 -19.66 -9.24 6.74
C TYR A 173 -19.23 -10.37 7.68
N PRO A 174 -19.15 -10.11 9.00
CA PRO A 174 -18.84 -11.13 9.99
C PRO A 174 -19.64 -12.41 9.80
N GLY A 175 -18.95 -13.55 9.88
CA GLY A 175 -19.55 -14.85 9.65
C GLY A 175 -19.69 -15.27 8.18
N GLY A 176 -19.14 -14.45 7.25
CA GLY A 176 -19.20 -14.73 5.83
C GLY A 176 -20.53 -14.34 5.15
N ASN A 177 -21.33 -13.54 5.85
CA ASN A 177 -22.54 -12.97 5.26
C ASN A 177 -22.20 -12.01 4.12
N THR A 178 -23.07 -11.91 3.12
CA THR A 178 -22.95 -10.92 2.04
C THR A 178 -24.32 -10.26 1.81
N ARG A 179 -24.42 -9.37 0.82
CA ARG A 179 -25.72 -8.79 0.42
C ARG A 179 -26.76 -9.85 -0.03
N THR A 180 -26.29 -10.99 -0.50
CA THR A 180 -27.14 -11.99 -1.17
C THR A 180 -27.08 -13.39 -0.55
N TYR A 181 -26.21 -13.61 0.42
CA TYR A 181 -26.01 -14.90 1.07
C TYR A 181 -25.90 -14.74 2.59
N HIS A 182 -26.66 -15.55 3.32
CA HIS A 182 -26.70 -15.52 4.78
C HIS A 182 -26.57 -16.94 5.34
N PRO A 183 -25.36 -17.39 5.70
CA PRO A 183 -25.11 -18.75 6.20
C PRO A 183 -26.01 -19.17 7.36
N VAL A 184 -26.38 -18.25 8.23
CA VAL A 184 -27.26 -18.50 9.38
C VAL A 184 -28.65 -19.04 8.99
N GLN A 185 -29.10 -18.81 7.79
CA GLN A 185 -30.40 -19.34 7.32
C GLN A 185 -30.36 -20.86 7.16
N SER A 186 -29.26 -21.39 6.68
CA SER A 186 -29.05 -22.82 6.45
C SER A 186 -28.36 -23.51 7.62
N PHE A 187 -27.66 -22.77 8.45
CA PHE A 187 -26.96 -23.23 9.64
C PHE A 187 -27.47 -22.49 10.89
N PRO A 188 -28.64 -22.85 11.43
CA PRO A 188 -29.25 -22.14 12.57
C PRO A 188 -28.39 -22.14 13.83
N ASP A 189 -27.51 -23.13 13.98
CA ASP A 189 -26.56 -23.25 15.12
C ASP A 189 -25.39 -22.27 15.01
N LEU A 190 -25.23 -21.58 13.89
CA LEU A 190 -24.22 -20.54 13.69
C LEU A 190 -24.65 -19.28 14.44
N SER A 191 -24.37 -19.27 15.73
CA SER A 191 -24.80 -18.21 16.62
C SER A 191 -23.93 -16.95 16.53
N ALA A 192 -24.46 -15.82 16.98
CA ALA A 192 -23.70 -14.58 17.12
C ALA A 192 -22.47 -14.74 18.04
N GLU A 193 -22.54 -15.63 19.03
CA GLU A 193 -21.41 -15.94 19.90
C GLU A 193 -20.27 -16.64 19.16
N LEU A 194 -20.58 -17.58 18.28
CA LEU A 194 -19.58 -18.24 17.41
C LEU A 194 -18.96 -17.24 16.43
N ILE A 195 -19.78 -16.40 15.81
CA ILE A 195 -19.31 -15.34 14.90
C ILE A 195 -18.38 -14.37 15.65
N ALA A 196 -18.65 -14.07 16.91
CA ALA A 196 -17.78 -13.22 17.72
C ALA A 196 -16.41 -13.84 17.99
N LYS A 197 -16.26 -15.14 17.92
CA LYS A 197 -14.99 -15.88 18.12
C LYS A 197 -14.31 -16.25 16.80
N ARG A 198 -14.75 -15.66 15.70
CA ARG A 198 -14.28 -16.01 14.35
C ARG A 198 -12.80 -15.74 14.12
N TYR A 199 -12.28 -16.48 13.18
CA TYR A 199 -11.02 -16.23 12.52
C TYR A 199 -11.31 -15.82 11.08
N GLU A 200 -10.59 -14.84 10.60
CA GLU A 200 -10.70 -14.34 9.25
C GLU A 200 -9.42 -14.59 8.47
N GLY A 201 -9.56 -14.75 7.17
CA GLY A 201 -8.42 -15.03 6.33
C GLY A 201 -8.77 -15.03 4.85
N LEU A 202 -7.84 -15.52 4.07
CA LEU A 202 -7.94 -15.60 2.64
C LEU A 202 -7.60 -17.01 2.16
N VAL A 203 -8.24 -17.46 1.08
CA VAL A 203 -7.84 -18.66 0.36
C VAL A 203 -6.74 -18.29 -0.65
N GLY A 204 -5.61 -19.00 -0.62
CA GLY A 204 -4.43 -18.68 -1.40
C GLY A 204 -3.51 -17.62 -0.77
N GLY A 205 -3.85 -17.13 0.43
CA GLY A 205 -3.07 -16.18 1.23
C GLY A 205 -3.18 -14.72 0.79
N TRP A 206 -3.30 -14.45 -0.51
CA TRP A 206 -3.37 -13.09 -1.07
C TRP A 206 -4.49 -12.90 -2.12
N MET A 207 -5.20 -13.97 -2.48
CA MET A 207 -6.30 -13.87 -3.44
C MET A 207 -7.56 -13.33 -2.76
N PRO A 208 -8.43 -12.60 -3.48
CA PRO A 208 -9.64 -12.03 -2.90
C PRO A 208 -10.75 -13.08 -2.73
N ALA A 209 -10.42 -14.19 -2.10
CA ALA A 209 -11.35 -15.21 -1.64
C ALA A 209 -11.42 -15.14 -0.12
N ALA A 210 -12.43 -14.42 0.38
CA ALA A 210 -12.63 -14.21 1.80
C ALA A 210 -13.00 -15.52 2.50
N ARG A 211 -12.38 -15.77 3.63
CA ARG A 211 -12.61 -16.95 4.45
C ARG A 211 -12.92 -16.54 5.88
N THR A 212 -13.97 -17.11 6.43
CA THR A 212 -14.32 -16.99 7.85
C THR A 212 -14.41 -18.38 8.47
N ALA A 213 -13.66 -18.63 9.53
CA ALA A 213 -13.72 -19.87 10.30
C ALA A 213 -14.21 -19.58 11.72
N MET A 214 -15.20 -20.30 12.18
CA MET A 214 -15.86 -20.12 13.48
C MET A 214 -15.73 -21.41 14.30
N PRO A 215 -14.77 -21.46 15.24
CA PRO A 215 -14.47 -22.67 15.99
C PRO A 215 -15.60 -23.01 16.98
N ILE A 216 -15.97 -24.29 17.01
CA ILE A 216 -16.89 -24.88 18.01
C ILE A 216 -16.07 -25.59 19.07
N SER A 217 -15.07 -26.39 18.65
CA SER A 217 -14.14 -27.13 19.49
C SER A 217 -12.77 -27.22 18.80
N GLU A 218 -11.85 -28.01 19.34
CA GLU A 218 -10.54 -28.26 18.69
C GLU A 218 -10.67 -28.97 17.32
N THR A 219 -11.69 -29.82 17.16
CA THR A 219 -11.90 -30.64 15.96
C THR A 219 -13.14 -30.26 15.14
N ALA A 220 -13.94 -29.30 15.63
CA ALA A 220 -15.18 -28.89 14.97
C ALA A 220 -15.24 -27.38 14.76
N TYR A 221 -15.63 -26.95 13.54
CA TYR A 221 -15.75 -25.55 13.15
C TYR A 221 -16.73 -25.35 11.97
N TYR A 222 -17.29 -24.17 11.90
CA TYR A 222 -17.91 -23.70 10.67
C TYR A 222 -16.89 -22.96 9.81
N GLU A 223 -16.98 -23.11 8.49
CA GLU A 223 -16.15 -22.38 7.53
C GLU A 223 -17.02 -21.81 6.41
N THR A 224 -16.85 -20.51 6.14
CA THR A 224 -17.45 -19.87 4.96
C THR A 224 -16.34 -19.35 4.05
N ILE A 225 -16.46 -19.60 2.74
CA ILE A 225 -15.57 -19.08 1.69
C ILE A 225 -16.43 -18.34 0.67
N VAL A 226 -16.00 -17.10 0.32
CA VAL A 226 -16.67 -16.24 -0.64
C VAL A 226 -15.65 -15.68 -1.62
N PHE A 227 -15.92 -15.75 -2.93
CA PHE A 227 -15.05 -15.16 -3.95
C PHE A 227 -15.83 -14.72 -5.18
N GLY A 228 -15.28 -13.76 -5.95
CA GLY A 228 -15.88 -13.26 -7.18
C GLY A 228 -15.82 -14.29 -8.32
N ASP A 229 -16.87 -14.37 -9.12
CA ASP A 229 -16.92 -15.23 -10.31
C ASP A 229 -16.17 -14.58 -11.48
N VAL A 230 -14.96 -15.03 -11.75
CA VAL A 230 -14.11 -14.54 -12.85
C VAL A 230 -14.61 -14.95 -14.25
N ALA A 231 -15.57 -15.87 -14.32
CA ALA A 231 -16.21 -16.26 -15.59
C ALA A 231 -17.49 -15.45 -15.87
N ALA A 232 -17.96 -14.67 -14.91
CA ALA A 232 -19.11 -13.81 -15.08
C ALA A 232 -18.82 -12.68 -16.07
N LYS A 233 -19.82 -12.36 -16.90
CA LYS A 233 -19.69 -11.30 -17.93
C LYS A 233 -20.38 -10.00 -17.55
N ASP A 234 -21.11 -9.98 -16.45
CA ASP A 234 -21.75 -8.77 -15.97
C ASP A 234 -20.69 -7.80 -15.44
N ARG A 235 -20.71 -6.57 -15.91
CA ARG A 235 -19.79 -5.52 -15.50
C ARG A 235 -20.33 -4.64 -14.38
N PHE A 236 -21.62 -4.67 -14.12
CA PHE A 236 -22.29 -3.74 -13.21
C PHE A 236 -22.69 -4.39 -11.89
N ILE A 237 -22.93 -5.70 -11.89
CA ILE A 237 -23.32 -6.45 -10.70
C ILE A 237 -22.35 -7.60 -10.49
N VAL A 238 -21.66 -7.59 -9.37
CA VAL A 238 -20.70 -8.64 -9.03
C VAL A 238 -21.42 -9.94 -8.71
N GLN A 239 -20.95 -11.00 -9.34
CA GLN A 239 -21.39 -12.37 -9.07
C GLN A 239 -20.37 -13.07 -8.19
N THR A 240 -20.84 -13.80 -7.19
CA THR A 240 -19.98 -14.46 -6.21
C THR A 240 -20.39 -15.90 -5.95
N TRP A 241 -19.38 -16.72 -5.71
CA TRP A 241 -19.51 -18.08 -5.23
C TRP A 241 -19.41 -18.11 -3.71
N HIS A 242 -20.17 -18.98 -3.07
CA HIS A 242 -20.21 -19.17 -1.63
C HIS A 242 -20.14 -20.66 -1.30
N ARG A 243 -19.44 -20.99 -0.23
CA ARG A 243 -19.47 -22.28 0.43
C ARG A 243 -19.55 -22.07 1.92
N THR A 244 -20.52 -22.66 2.61
CA THR A 244 -20.51 -22.81 4.05
C THR A 244 -20.50 -24.28 4.42
N ALA A 245 -19.57 -24.69 5.27
CA ALA A 245 -19.42 -26.06 5.72
C ALA A 245 -19.36 -26.14 7.24
N HIS A 246 -20.01 -27.14 7.81
CA HIS A 246 -19.73 -27.62 9.16
C HIS A 246 -18.73 -28.76 9.04
N VAL A 247 -17.57 -28.57 9.64
CA VAL A 247 -16.48 -29.56 9.67
C VAL A 247 -16.39 -30.14 11.07
N GLU A 248 -16.31 -31.45 11.16
CA GLU A 248 -16.15 -32.19 12.42
C GLU A 248 -15.26 -33.42 12.16
N ASP A 249 -14.25 -33.61 12.97
CA ASP A 249 -13.29 -34.71 12.88
C ASP A 249 -12.71 -34.90 11.47
N GLY A 250 -12.37 -33.81 10.80
CA GLY A 250 -11.75 -33.82 9.48
C GLY A 250 -12.70 -34.15 8.33
N LYS A 251 -14.02 -34.03 8.52
CA LYS A 251 -15.06 -34.29 7.50
C LYS A 251 -16.06 -33.14 7.44
N MET A 252 -16.51 -32.81 6.25
CA MET A 252 -17.68 -31.95 6.10
C MET A 252 -18.95 -32.76 6.42
N THR A 253 -19.53 -32.50 7.57
CA THR A 253 -20.77 -33.18 8.01
C THR A 253 -22.01 -32.52 7.42
N LYS A 254 -21.93 -31.24 7.10
CA LYS A 254 -22.94 -30.49 6.37
C LYS A 254 -22.24 -29.43 5.51
N VAL A 255 -22.69 -29.27 4.26
CA VAL A 255 -22.14 -28.25 3.35
C VAL A 255 -23.27 -27.68 2.51
N GLU A 256 -23.16 -26.38 2.24
CA GLU A 256 -24.03 -25.66 1.31
C GLU A 256 -23.17 -24.84 0.37
N PHE A 257 -23.53 -24.86 -0.88
CA PHE A 257 -22.96 -24.04 -1.93
C PHE A 257 -24.01 -23.02 -2.37
N GLY A 258 -23.58 -21.77 -2.55
CA GLY A 258 -24.41 -20.69 -3.00
C GLY A 258 -23.76 -19.94 -4.17
N TYR A 259 -24.61 -19.31 -4.93
CA TYR A 259 -24.20 -18.40 -5.97
C TYR A 259 -25.01 -17.12 -5.86
N SER A 260 -24.34 -15.97 -5.84
CA SER A 260 -25.06 -14.72 -5.75
C SER A 260 -25.86 -14.48 -7.01
N TYR A 261 -27.05 -14.06 -6.78
CA TYR A 261 -28.01 -13.75 -7.80
C TYR A 261 -27.67 -12.43 -8.50
N PRO A 262 -27.76 -12.38 -9.81
CA PRO A 262 -28.07 -11.11 -10.46
C PRO A 262 -28.71 -11.21 -11.83
N ALA A 263 -28.70 -12.34 -12.50
CA ALA A 263 -29.16 -12.36 -13.88
C ALA A 263 -30.67 -12.66 -13.98
N TYR A 264 -31.35 -11.91 -14.81
CA TYR A 264 -32.68 -12.26 -15.26
C TYR A 264 -32.61 -12.61 -16.75
N PRO A 265 -33.18 -13.75 -17.14
CA PRO A 265 -33.78 -14.80 -16.30
C PRO A 265 -32.73 -15.59 -15.53
N PRO A 266 -33.05 -16.12 -14.35
CA PRO A 266 -32.15 -16.97 -13.61
C PRO A 266 -31.90 -18.24 -14.45
N ALA A 267 -30.66 -18.36 -14.91
CA ALA A 267 -30.29 -19.37 -15.88
C ALA A 267 -29.42 -20.48 -15.28
N ARG A 268 -29.30 -20.55 -13.94
CA ARG A 268 -28.44 -21.53 -13.30
C ARG A 268 -29.24 -22.56 -12.52
N GLU A 269 -28.78 -23.78 -12.63
CA GLU A 269 -29.06 -24.86 -11.71
C GLU A 269 -28.48 -24.51 -10.33
N ASP A 270 -28.95 -25.14 -9.27
CA ASP A 270 -28.43 -24.99 -7.95
C ASP A 270 -26.91 -25.26 -7.95
N PRO A 271 -26.11 -24.44 -7.29
CA PRO A 271 -24.66 -24.59 -7.30
C PRO A 271 -24.26 -25.89 -6.59
N GLU A 272 -23.46 -26.69 -7.29
CA GLU A 272 -22.96 -27.96 -6.80
C GLU A 272 -21.49 -27.88 -6.41
N LEU A 273 -21.06 -28.86 -5.64
CA LEU A 273 -19.70 -29.03 -5.17
C LEU A 273 -18.65 -28.93 -6.29
N GLU A 274 -18.86 -29.65 -7.40
CA GLU A 274 -17.94 -29.61 -8.53
C GLU A 274 -17.86 -28.24 -9.19
N ALA A 275 -18.98 -27.56 -9.34
CA ALA A 275 -19.05 -26.22 -9.93
C ALA A 275 -18.29 -25.19 -9.08
N PHE A 276 -18.44 -25.26 -7.76
CA PHE A 276 -17.73 -24.39 -6.83
C PHE A 276 -16.20 -24.55 -6.94
N TYR A 277 -15.69 -25.80 -6.86
CA TYR A 277 -14.24 -26.01 -6.90
C TYR A 277 -13.64 -25.78 -8.29
N ARG A 278 -14.40 -26.03 -9.36
CA ARG A 278 -14.00 -25.61 -10.71
C ARG A 278 -13.84 -24.09 -10.79
N ALA A 279 -14.83 -23.36 -10.31
CA ALA A 279 -14.77 -21.90 -10.25
C ALA A 279 -13.61 -21.39 -9.38
N LEU A 280 -13.32 -22.04 -8.25
CA LEU A 280 -12.21 -21.69 -7.38
C LEU A 280 -10.84 -21.91 -8.06
N LEU A 281 -10.70 -22.99 -8.84
CA LEU A 281 -9.49 -23.21 -9.65
C LEU A 281 -9.31 -22.11 -10.70
N GLU A 282 -10.36 -21.81 -11.49
CA GLU A 282 -10.30 -20.74 -12.50
C GLU A 282 -10.02 -19.38 -11.86
N PHE A 283 -10.64 -19.09 -10.74
CA PHE A 283 -10.37 -17.90 -9.93
C PHE A 283 -8.89 -17.79 -9.53
N SER A 284 -8.31 -18.89 -9.05
CA SER A 284 -6.92 -18.88 -8.62
C SER A 284 -5.94 -18.65 -9.78
N LEU A 285 -6.21 -19.26 -10.94
CA LEU A 285 -5.42 -19.08 -12.16
C LEU A 285 -5.58 -17.67 -12.75
N TYR A 286 -6.78 -17.10 -12.64
CA TYR A 286 -7.04 -15.73 -13.07
C TYR A 286 -6.20 -14.73 -12.27
N TRP A 287 -6.21 -14.79 -10.95
CA TRP A 287 -5.46 -13.85 -10.12
C TRP A 287 -3.94 -14.03 -10.24
N ASP A 288 -3.45 -15.25 -10.47
CA ASP A 288 -2.02 -15.42 -10.78
C ASP A 288 -1.62 -14.66 -12.04
N ARG A 289 -2.45 -14.73 -13.09
CA ARG A 289 -2.19 -13.96 -14.32
C ARG A 289 -2.22 -12.46 -14.09
N GLN A 290 -3.10 -11.96 -13.20
CA GLN A 290 -3.16 -10.53 -12.87
C GLN A 290 -1.94 -10.03 -12.08
N MET A 291 -1.17 -10.95 -11.49
CA MET A 291 -0.01 -10.63 -10.63
C MET A 291 1.32 -11.12 -11.21
N HIS A 292 1.35 -11.50 -12.49
CA HIS A 292 2.53 -12.11 -13.12
C HIS A 292 3.72 -11.15 -13.27
N ASP A 293 3.46 -9.86 -13.31
CA ASP A 293 4.44 -8.78 -13.51
C ASP A 293 5.05 -8.24 -12.20
N ALA A 294 4.48 -8.59 -11.04
CA ALA A 294 5.00 -8.16 -9.76
C ALA A 294 6.35 -8.83 -9.46
N VAL A 295 7.34 -8.03 -9.05
CA VAL A 295 8.68 -8.54 -8.72
C VAL A 295 8.64 -9.58 -7.61
N PRO A 296 9.42 -10.68 -7.72
CA PRO A 296 9.52 -11.68 -6.69
C PRO A 296 10.17 -11.13 -5.41
N VAL A 297 9.51 -11.33 -4.29
CA VAL A 297 10.00 -10.96 -2.95
C VAL A 297 10.03 -12.21 -2.08
N LEU A 298 11.13 -12.39 -1.35
CA LEU A 298 11.37 -13.49 -0.43
C LEU A 298 11.55 -12.94 0.98
N LEU A 299 10.68 -13.33 1.88
CA LEU A 299 10.76 -12.95 3.30
C LEU A 299 10.50 -14.16 4.19
N PRO A 300 11.13 -14.24 5.39
CA PRO A 300 10.84 -15.29 6.37
C PRO A 300 9.35 -15.37 6.72
N GLU A 301 8.70 -14.22 6.87
CA GLU A 301 7.27 -14.12 7.07
C GLU A 301 6.56 -13.85 5.74
N LYS A 302 6.09 -14.93 5.11
CA LYS A 302 5.36 -14.87 3.84
C LYS A 302 4.13 -13.95 3.87
N SER A 303 3.51 -13.75 5.02
CA SER A 303 2.33 -12.91 5.19
C SER A 303 2.54 -11.46 4.70
N TRP A 304 3.74 -10.90 4.82
CA TRP A 304 4.05 -9.56 4.30
C TRP A 304 4.02 -9.49 2.77
N VAL A 305 4.50 -10.56 2.12
CA VAL A 305 4.42 -10.68 0.66
C VAL A 305 2.98 -10.86 0.22
N ASP A 306 2.23 -11.70 0.94
CA ASP A 306 0.82 -11.96 0.65
C ASP A 306 -0.03 -10.69 0.82
N MET A 307 0.18 -9.91 1.90
CA MET A 307 -0.47 -8.61 2.10
C MET A 307 -0.14 -7.63 0.98
N SER A 308 1.12 -7.58 0.55
CA SER A 308 1.56 -6.71 -0.55
C SER A 308 0.86 -7.08 -1.86
N ARG A 309 0.80 -8.37 -2.19
CA ARG A 309 0.08 -8.85 -3.39
C ARG A 309 -1.41 -8.56 -3.29
N TYR A 310 -2.00 -8.74 -2.11
CA TYR A 310 -3.41 -8.47 -1.88
C TYR A 310 -3.76 -6.99 -2.04
N ALA A 311 -2.84 -6.08 -1.72
CA ALA A 311 -3.03 -4.66 -1.95
C ALA A 311 -3.26 -4.34 -3.43
N PHE A 312 -2.46 -4.93 -4.33
CA PHE A 312 -2.65 -4.78 -5.78
C PHE A 312 -3.95 -5.40 -6.29
N VAL A 313 -4.34 -6.52 -5.70
CA VAL A 313 -5.62 -7.16 -6.02
C VAL A 313 -6.79 -6.26 -5.62
N LYS A 314 -6.74 -5.66 -4.43
CA LYS A 314 -7.74 -4.69 -3.96
C LYS A 314 -7.80 -3.47 -4.88
N GLU A 315 -6.67 -2.94 -5.29
CA GLU A 315 -6.62 -1.83 -6.24
C GLU A 315 -7.31 -2.18 -7.56
N GLN A 316 -7.03 -3.37 -8.13
CA GLN A 316 -7.63 -3.79 -9.39
C GLN A 316 -9.15 -3.93 -9.30
N MET A 317 -9.68 -4.41 -8.18
CA MET A 317 -11.13 -4.54 -7.99
C MET A 317 -11.85 -3.19 -7.93
N VAL A 318 -11.14 -2.11 -7.54
CA VAL A 318 -11.71 -0.75 -7.52
C VAL A 318 -11.29 0.10 -8.72
N ARG A 319 -10.60 -0.51 -9.69
CA ARG A 319 -10.22 0.07 -10.98
C ARG A 319 -10.67 -0.84 -12.13
N PRO A 320 -11.97 -0.96 -12.40
CA PRO A 320 -12.48 -1.86 -13.43
C PRO A 320 -11.77 -1.62 -14.75
N GLY A 321 -11.19 -2.68 -15.32
CA GLY A 321 -10.39 -2.58 -16.53
C GLY A 321 -9.09 -1.77 -16.41
N GLY A 322 -8.67 -1.39 -15.20
CA GLY A 322 -7.46 -0.61 -14.92
C GLY A 322 -7.63 0.90 -15.09
N VAL A 323 -8.81 1.38 -15.48
CA VAL A 323 -8.99 2.74 -15.99
C VAL A 323 -9.49 3.72 -14.93
N TYR A 324 -10.60 3.42 -14.24
CA TYR A 324 -11.22 4.39 -13.34
C TYR A 324 -10.97 4.05 -11.87
N PRO A 325 -10.27 4.92 -11.13
CA PRO A 325 -10.14 4.73 -9.69
C PRO A 325 -11.48 5.04 -9.03
N LYS A 326 -11.90 4.14 -8.16
CA LYS A 326 -12.91 4.42 -7.16
C LYS A 326 -12.20 4.69 -5.84
N TYR A 327 -12.75 5.57 -5.05
CA TYR A 327 -12.23 5.87 -3.72
C TYR A 327 -12.25 4.60 -2.86
N GLY A 328 -13.39 3.94 -2.82
CA GLY A 328 -13.57 2.64 -2.17
C GLY A 328 -14.67 1.84 -2.84
N ALA A 329 -14.51 0.54 -2.85
CA ALA A 329 -15.44 -0.34 -3.54
C ALA A 329 -16.84 -0.34 -2.93
N VAL A 330 -16.93 -0.21 -1.62
CA VAL A 330 -18.19 -0.28 -0.86
C VAL A 330 -18.77 1.11 -0.59
N ASP A 331 -18.01 2.15 -0.86
CA ASP A 331 -18.37 3.53 -0.57
C ASP A 331 -19.03 4.24 -1.74
N ARG A 332 -19.06 3.59 -2.90
CA ARG A 332 -19.76 4.09 -4.07
C ARG A 332 -21.19 4.53 -3.76
N ASP A 333 -21.91 3.71 -3.03
CA ASP A 333 -23.30 4.01 -2.61
C ASP A 333 -23.38 5.12 -1.58
N TYR A 334 -22.26 5.40 -0.91
CA TYR A 334 -22.18 6.41 0.13
C TYR A 334 -21.99 7.80 -0.44
N TYR A 335 -21.07 7.95 -1.38
CA TYR A 335 -20.73 9.24 -1.98
C TYR A 335 -21.51 9.53 -3.27
N GLY A 336 -22.12 8.52 -3.87
CA GLY A 336 -22.92 8.68 -5.08
C GLY A 336 -22.11 9.09 -6.32
N SER A 337 -20.77 9.03 -6.26
CA SER A 337 -19.89 9.42 -7.35
C SER A 337 -18.69 8.49 -7.42
N GLU A 338 -18.39 8.00 -8.60
CA GLU A 338 -17.19 7.18 -8.89
C GLU A 338 -15.90 7.98 -8.81
N TYR A 339 -16.01 9.30 -8.87
CA TYR A 339 -14.91 10.25 -8.93
C TYR A 339 -14.77 11.07 -7.64
N ASP A 340 -15.48 10.71 -6.59
CA ASP A 340 -15.31 11.35 -5.29
C ASP A 340 -14.07 10.77 -4.59
N GLY A 341 -12.91 11.32 -4.92
CA GLY A 341 -11.63 10.89 -4.38
C GLY A 341 -10.59 11.99 -4.39
N PHE A 342 -9.43 11.69 -3.85
CA PHE A 342 -8.29 12.60 -3.78
C PHE A 342 -7.24 12.25 -4.82
N GLN A 343 -6.28 13.15 -5.02
CA GLN A 343 -5.13 12.91 -5.87
C GLN A 343 -4.25 11.75 -5.37
N ASP A 344 -4.19 11.50 -4.07
CA ASP A 344 -3.40 10.40 -3.49
C ASP A 344 -3.84 9.01 -3.93
N ILE A 345 -5.07 8.81 -4.39
CA ILE A 345 -5.50 7.56 -5.01
C ILE A 345 -4.64 7.22 -6.23
N PHE A 346 -4.31 8.25 -7.02
CA PHE A 346 -3.44 8.10 -8.19
C PHE A 346 -1.96 8.05 -7.80
N THR A 347 -1.51 8.97 -6.95
CA THR A 347 -0.09 9.05 -6.60
C THR A 347 0.39 7.82 -5.84
N SER A 348 -0.38 7.31 -4.89
CA SER A 348 -0.04 6.09 -4.15
C SER A 348 -0.06 4.84 -5.03
N ALA A 349 -1.09 4.68 -5.88
CA ALA A 349 -1.17 3.57 -6.81
C ALA A 349 -0.03 3.60 -7.84
N LEU A 350 0.24 4.76 -8.43
CA LEU A 350 1.36 4.93 -9.36
C LEU A 350 2.68 4.59 -8.70
N TYR A 351 2.93 5.14 -7.50
CA TYR A 351 4.17 4.90 -6.77
C TYR A 351 4.38 3.40 -6.50
N THR A 352 3.37 2.75 -5.96
CA THR A 352 3.47 1.34 -5.55
C THR A 352 3.63 0.41 -6.74
N ASN A 353 2.85 0.60 -7.81
CA ASN A 353 2.99 -0.19 -9.02
C ASN A 353 4.38 -0.01 -9.66
N LEU A 354 4.95 1.20 -9.63
CA LEU A 354 6.32 1.44 -10.09
C LEU A 354 7.35 0.69 -9.25
N GLU A 355 7.27 0.77 -7.93
CA GLU A 355 8.21 0.11 -7.01
C GLU A 355 8.19 -1.41 -7.13
N TRP A 356 7.06 -2.00 -7.53
CA TRP A 356 6.89 -3.45 -7.70
C TRP A 356 7.02 -3.93 -9.15
N GLY A 357 7.41 -3.06 -10.08
CA GLY A 357 7.65 -3.41 -11.48
C GLY A 357 6.39 -3.64 -12.32
N ARG A 358 5.22 -3.29 -11.79
CA ARG A 358 3.92 -3.43 -12.45
C ARG A 358 3.68 -2.26 -13.41
N PHE A 359 4.51 -2.21 -14.45
CA PHE A 359 4.60 -1.04 -15.32
C PHE A 359 3.39 -0.82 -16.21
N GLU A 360 2.69 -1.89 -16.60
CA GLU A 360 1.43 -1.76 -17.35
C GLU A 360 0.36 -1.06 -16.50
N MET A 361 0.18 -1.49 -15.26
CA MET A 361 -0.75 -0.84 -14.33
C MET A 361 -0.32 0.60 -14.02
N ALA A 362 0.97 0.84 -13.81
CA ALA A 362 1.49 2.19 -13.59
C ALA A 362 1.23 3.11 -14.81
N ARG A 363 1.37 2.58 -16.03
CA ARG A 363 1.04 3.27 -17.27
C ARG A 363 -0.44 3.62 -17.34
N ASP A 364 -1.32 2.65 -17.05
CA ASP A 364 -2.77 2.85 -17.07
C ASP A 364 -3.20 3.92 -16.06
N VAL A 365 -2.66 3.89 -14.84
CA VAL A 365 -2.93 4.88 -13.79
C VAL A 365 -2.50 6.29 -14.24
N LEU A 366 -1.29 6.42 -14.76
CA LEU A 366 -0.75 7.72 -15.20
C LEU A 366 -1.48 8.25 -16.43
N ASP A 367 -1.76 7.38 -17.40
CA ASP A 367 -2.50 7.73 -18.62
C ASP A 367 -3.93 8.19 -18.29
N ASN A 368 -4.64 7.45 -17.45
CA ASN A 368 -5.98 7.80 -17.00
C ASN A 368 -6.00 9.14 -16.24
N TYR A 369 -5.07 9.35 -15.31
CA TYR A 369 -4.98 10.60 -14.56
C TYR A 369 -4.86 11.82 -15.50
N TYR A 370 -3.95 11.75 -16.45
CA TYR A 370 -3.72 12.88 -17.39
C TYR A 370 -4.72 12.96 -18.54
N SER A 371 -5.37 11.86 -18.92
CA SER A 371 -6.42 11.88 -19.94
C SER A 371 -7.70 12.50 -19.41
N ASP A 372 -8.17 12.06 -18.24
CA ASP A 372 -9.53 12.29 -17.78
C ASP A 372 -9.64 13.31 -16.64
N PHE A 373 -8.58 13.49 -15.85
CA PHE A 373 -8.65 14.31 -14.64
C PHE A 373 -7.80 15.58 -14.70
N VAL A 374 -6.84 15.69 -15.61
CA VAL A 374 -6.00 16.90 -15.76
C VAL A 374 -6.37 17.64 -17.03
N ASP A 375 -6.68 18.92 -16.90
CA ASP A 375 -7.01 19.77 -18.03
C ASP A 375 -5.75 20.27 -18.81
N ALA A 376 -5.95 21.01 -19.89
CA ALA A 376 -4.86 21.56 -20.71
C ALA A 376 -4.01 22.61 -19.97
N LYS A 377 -4.48 23.15 -18.85
CA LYS A 377 -3.75 24.10 -18.00
C LYS A 377 -2.98 23.39 -16.88
N GLY A 378 -3.00 22.07 -16.85
CA GLY A 378 -2.34 21.29 -15.83
C GLY A 378 -3.11 21.19 -14.50
N MET A 379 -4.34 21.69 -14.47
CA MET A 379 -5.17 21.68 -13.27
C MET A 379 -5.96 20.36 -13.14
N VAL A 380 -6.00 19.83 -11.94
CA VAL A 380 -6.79 18.64 -11.63
C VAL A 380 -8.27 18.99 -11.50
N ASN A 381 -9.09 18.28 -12.25
CA ASN A 381 -10.55 18.43 -12.25
C ASN A 381 -11.19 17.26 -11.45
N MET A 382 -10.99 17.30 -10.16
CA MET A 382 -11.53 16.33 -9.18
C MET A 382 -12.11 17.10 -7.98
N ARG A 383 -12.35 16.39 -6.87
CA ARG A 383 -12.93 16.88 -5.62
C ARG A 383 -12.30 18.18 -5.15
N GLY A 384 -11.09 18.44 -5.18
CA GLY A 384 -10.40 19.67 -4.82
C GLY A 384 -8.91 19.50 -4.95
N PRO A 385 -8.19 20.50 -5.44
CA PRO A 385 -6.76 20.37 -5.64
C PRO A 385 -6.04 20.40 -4.28
N GLU A 386 -5.22 19.38 -4.06
CA GLU A 386 -4.22 19.35 -3.02
C GLU A 386 -2.91 19.86 -3.63
N THR A 387 -2.51 21.06 -3.25
CA THR A 387 -1.41 21.77 -3.93
C THR A 387 -0.10 20.99 -3.89
N GLY A 388 0.22 20.33 -2.78
CA GLY A 388 1.40 19.47 -2.66
C GLY A 388 1.40 18.29 -3.62
N GLN A 389 0.25 17.67 -3.86
CA GLN A 389 0.15 16.49 -4.71
C GLN A 389 0.54 16.73 -6.17
N TYR A 390 0.45 17.98 -6.68
CA TYR A 390 1.01 18.31 -7.98
C TYR A 390 2.52 18.05 -8.04
N GLY A 391 3.26 18.45 -6.97
CA GLY A 391 4.69 18.22 -6.90
C GLY A 391 5.05 16.74 -6.75
N LEU A 392 4.30 15.97 -5.96
CA LEU A 392 4.48 14.53 -5.87
C LEU A 392 4.23 13.85 -7.23
N MET A 393 3.18 14.23 -7.94
CA MET A 393 2.91 13.69 -9.28
C MET A 393 4.05 13.97 -10.25
N LEU A 394 4.64 15.17 -10.25
CA LEU A 394 5.82 15.47 -11.09
C LEU A 394 7.02 14.56 -10.76
N SER A 395 7.24 14.29 -9.50
CA SER A 395 8.29 13.34 -9.05
C SER A 395 8.00 11.91 -9.52
N LEU A 396 6.73 11.49 -9.48
CA LEU A 396 6.31 10.16 -9.94
C LEU A 396 6.34 10.03 -11.47
N ILE A 397 6.04 11.07 -12.22
CA ILE A 397 6.24 11.12 -13.67
C ILE A 397 7.72 10.90 -14.00
N ALA A 398 8.61 11.59 -13.29
CA ALA A 398 10.04 11.42 -13.47
C ALA A 398 10.49 9.98 -13.15
N ARG A 399 9.98 9.40 -12.04
CA ARG A 399 10.25 8.02 -11.67
C ARG A 399 9.71 7.03 -12.70
N TYR A 400 8.50 7.24 -13.21
CA TYR A 400 7.92 6.43 -14.27
C TYR A 400 8.84 6.37 -15.49
N PHE A 401 9.29 7.54 -15.99
CA PHE A 401 10.19 7.58 -17.13
C PHE A 401 11.53 6.89 -16.84
N ASN A 402 12.12 7.15 -15.67
CA ASN A 402 13.41 6.58 -15.30
C ASN A 402 13.36 5.03 -15.22
N TYR A 403 12.19 4.45 -14.88
CA TYR A 403 12.03 3.01 -14.76
C TYR A 403 11.62 2.33 -16.07
N THR A 404 10.85 3.03 -16.92
CA THR A 404 10.20 2.43 -18.11
C THR A 404 10.78 2.91 -19.45
N HIS A 405 11.37 4.11 -19.50
CA HIS A 405 11.75 4.81 -20.71
C HIS A 405 10.63 4.95 -21.76
N ASP A 406 9.36 4.97 -21.30
CA ASP A 406 8.16 5.05 -22.15
C ASP A 406 8.00 6.45 -22.76
N ARG A 407 8.55 6.59 -23.96
CA ARG A 407 8.50 7.85 -24.74
C ARG A 407 7.15 8.10 -25.38
N GLU A 408 6.36 7.05 -25.59
CA GLU A 408 5.03 7.17 -26.19
C GLU A 408 4.09 7.90 -25.25
N LEU A 409 3.98 7.43 -24.00
CA LEU A 409 3.15 8.06 -22.98
C LEU A 409 3.63 9.48 -22.68
N PHE A 410 4.95 9.67 -22.60
CA PHE A 410 5.53 11.00 -22.43
C PHE A 410 5.17 11.94 -23.56
N GLY A 411 5.27 11.51 -24.82
CA GLY A 411 4.87 12.30 -25.97
C GLY A 411 3.38 12.66 -25.98
N LYS A 412 2.53 11.71 -25.54
CA LYS A 412 1.08 11.91 -25.42
C LYS A 412 0.73 13.02 -24.43
N HIS A 413 1.39 13.07 -23.27
CA HIS A 413 1.02 13.94 -22.16
C HIS A 413 2.01 15.08 -21.88
N GLN A 414 3.08 15.22 -22.65
CA GLN A 414 4.15 16.21 -22.43
C GLN A 414 3.62 17.61 -22.10
N ALA A 415 2.69 18.11 -22.93
CA ALA A 415 2.13 19.44 -22.74
C ALA A 415 1.40 19.60 -21.39
N LYS A 416 0.71 18.55 -20.93
CA LYS A 416 0.04 18.56 -19.63
C LYS A 416 1.03 18.42 -18.47
N PHE A 417 2.11 17.66 -18.62
CA PHE A 417 3.20 17.61 -17.63
C PHE A 417 3.87 18.97 -17.45
N GLU A 418 4.17 19.64 -18.56
CA GLU A 418 4.73 21.00 -18.56
C GLU A 418 3.74 22.01 -17.95
N ALA A 419 2.45 21.89 -18.26
CA ALA A 419 1.39 22.72 -17.68
C ALA A 419 1.24 22.50 -16.16
N THR A 420 1.31 21.25 -15.68
CA THR A 420 1.29 20.94 -14.25
C THR A 420 2.49 21.59 -13.52
N ALA A 421 3.67 21.54 -14.11
CA ALA A 421 4.84 22.25 -13.56
C ALA A 421 4.63 23.78 -13.57
N ALA A 422 3.97 24.33 -14.61
CA ALA A 422 3.67 25.75 -14.70
C ALA A 422 2.69 26.22 -13.61
N VAL A 423 1.76 25.37 -13.14
CA VAL A 423 0.91 25.69 -11.98
C VAL A 423 1.80 26.01 -10.76
N LEU A 424 2.75 25.14 -10.44
CA LEU A 424 3.61 25.30 -9.26
C LEU A 424 4.58 26.48 -9.41
N THR A 425 5.16 26.71 -10.61
CA THR A 425 6.04 27.86 -10.82
C THR A 425 5.29 29.19 -10.76
N THR A 426 4.03 29.21 -11.24
CA THR A 426 3.17 30.39 -11.13
C THR A 426 2.84 30.72 -9.69
N LEU A 427 2.44 29.72 -8.88
CA LEU A 427 2.18 29.91 -7.45
C LEU A 427 3.43 30.38 -6.68
N HIS A 428 4.61 29.87 -7.05
CA HIS A 428 5.86 30.35 -6.48
C HIS A 428 6.15 31.80 -6.88
N ASP A 429 5.98 32.17 -8.15
CA ASP A 429 6.16 33.55 -8.60
C ASP A 429 5.18 34.53 -7.93
N GLU A 430 3.96 34.09 -7.67
CA GLU A 430 3.00 34.86 -6.90
C GLU A 430 3.48 35.09 -5.46
N SER A 431 4.03 34.08 -4.81
CA SER A 431 4.58 34.19 -3.45
C SER A 431 5.78 35.16 -3.37
N LEU A 432 6.54 35.28 -4.44
CA LEU A 432 7.68 36.20 -4.54
C LEU A 432 7.27 37.69 -4.73
N ARG A 433 5.98 37.95 -4.94
CA ARG A 433 5.42 39.31 -4.99
C ARG A 433 4.98 39.81 -3.62
N LEU A 434 4.92 38.96 -2.61
CA LEU A 434 4.68 39.35 -1.23
C LEU A 434 5.81 40.23 -0.71
N ALA A 435 5.57 40.96 0.37
CA ALA A 435 6.61 41.69 1.05
C ALA A 435 7.70 40.73 1.58
N PRO A 436 9.00 41.08 1.51
CA PRO A 436 10.07 40.19 1.98
C PRO A 436 10.00 39.79 3.45
N ASP A 437 9.28 40.54 4.27
CA ASP A 437 9.02 40.27 5.70
C ASP A 437 7.72 39.48 5.92
N ASP A 438 6.93 39.21 4.87
CA ASP A 438 5.78 38.33 4.95
C ASP A 438 6.22 36.90 5.24
N PRO A 439 5.61 36.22 6.25
CA PRO A 439 5.98 34.84 6.59
C PRO A 439 5.86 33.86 5.41
N GLY A 440 4.97 34.11 4.48
CA GLY A 440 4.76 33.29 3.28
C GLY A 440 5.60 33.65 2.07
N TYR A 441 6.50 34.69 2.18
CA TYR A 441 7.34 35.11 1.06
C TYR A 441 8.21 33.96 0.53
N GLY A 442 8.07 33.68 -0.75
CA GLY A 442 8.82 32.62 -1.45
C GLY A 442 8.37 31.20 -1.09
N LEU A 443 7.21 31.02 -0.45
CA LEU A 443 6.58 29.73 -0.17
C LEU A 443 5.25 29.62 -0.91
N ILE A 444 4.97 28.46 -1.47
CA ILE A 444 3.74 28.21 -2.22
C ILE A 444 2.53 28.16 -1.29
N HIS A 445 1.60 29.08 -1.54
CA HIS A 445 0.28 29.05 -0.92
C HIS A 445 -0.62 28.07 -1.64
N GLY A 446 -1.45 27.36 -0.87
CA GLY A 446 -2.41 26.42 -1.42
C GLY A 446 -3.12 25.61 -0.35
N TRP A 447 -4.11 24.85 -0.76
CA TRP A 447 -4.74 23.87 0.11
C TRP A 447 -3.85 22.65 0.31
N ASN A 448 -3.73 22.21 1.55
CA ASN A 448 -2.99 21.01 1.92
C ASN A 448 -3.87 19.76 1.97
N GLU A 449 -5.17 19.93 1.94
CA GLU A 449 -6.18 18.87 2.02
C GLU A 449 -7.35 19.22 1.08
N SER A 450 -7.81 18.26 0.28
CA SER A 450 -8.89 18.47 -0.68
C SER A 450 -10.20 18.93 -0.02
N ASP A 451 -10.49 18.44 1.17
CA ASP A 451 -11.68 18.84 1.92
C ASP A 451 -11.67 20.32 2.32
N SER A 452 -10.51 20.92 2.45
CA SER A 452 -10.39 22.32 2.84
C SER A 452 -10.96 23.29 1.81
N CYS A 453 -10.91 22.95 0.52
CA CYS A 453 -11.53 23.77 -0.52
C CYS A 453 -13.07 23.69 -0.53
N LEU A 454 -13.64 22.65 0.10
CA LEU A 454 -15.08 22.44 0.23
C LEU A 454 -15.66 23.06 1.51
N MET A 455 -14.80 23.56 2.40
CA MET A 455 -15.24 24.22 3.63
C MET A 455 -16.00 25.50 3.37
N ARG A 456 -16.79 25.95 4.36
CA ARG A 456 -17.56 27.19 4.27
C ARG A 456 -16.69 28.43 4.00
N THR A 457 -15.44 28.40 4.48
CA THR A 457 -14.45 29.49 4.32
C THR A 457 -13.16 28.92 3.74
N PRO A 458 -13.12 28.52 2.46
CA PRO A 458 -11.97 27.81 1.89
C PRO A 458 -10.68 28.64 1.92
N MET A 459 -10.78 29.97 1.86
CA MET A 459 -9.61 30.86 1.91
C MET A 459 -8.90 30.85 3.28
N THR A 460 -9.54 30.44 4.35
CA THR A 460 -8.89 30.20 5.64
C THR A 460 -7.78 29.15 5.52
N TRP A 461 -7.94 28.21 4.61
CA TRP A 461 -7.03 27.06 4.41
C TRP A 461 -6.08 27.25 3.22
N TRP A 462 -6.16 28.37 2.51
CA TRP A 462 -5.22 28.74 1.44
C TRP A 462 -3.98 29.39 2.06
N GLN A 463 -3.03 28.53 2.50
CA GLN A 463 -1.91 28.96 3.32
C GLN A 463 -0.57 28.43 2.78
N PRO A 464 0.57 29.02 3.16
CA PRO A 464 1.89 28.57 2.75
C PRO A 464 2.36 27.37 3.58
N TYR A 465 1.62 26.28 3.51
CA TYR A 465 2.03 25.04 4.18
C TYR A 465 3.40 24.58 3.67
N PHE A 466 4.28 24.19 4.59
CA PHE A 466 5.62 23.73 4.26
C PHE A 466 5.61 22.54 3.29
N ALA A 467 4.66 21.63 3.41
CA ALA A 467 4.49 20.50 2.50
C ALA A 467 4.29 20.91 1.05
N ASN A 468 3.49 21.95 0.77
CA ASN A 468 3.24 22.41 -0.61
C ASN A 468 4.55 22.82 -1.30
N SER A 469 5.37 23.59 -0.59
CA SER A 469 6.69 24.01 -1.10
C SER A 469 7.69 22.88 -1.19
N ALA A 470 7.66 21.93 -0.27
CA ALA A 470 8.54 20.76 -0.26
C ALA A 470 8.29 19.86 -1.46
N PHE A 471 7.05 19.45 -1.69
CA PHE A 471 6.70 18.63 -2.84
C PHE A 471 6.93 19.36 -4.17
N ALA A 472 6.59 20.66 -4.24
CA ALA A 472 6.88 21.44 -5.44
C ALA A 472 8.38 21.49 -5.76
N ALA A 473 9.22 21.73 -4.74
CA ALA A 473 10.67 21.74 -4.92
C ALA A 473 11.20 20.38 -5.39
N ARG A 474 10.73 19.28 -4.81
CA ARG A 474 11.10 17.92 -5.21
C ARG A 474 10.64 17.62 -6.63
N GLY A 475 9.36 17.80 -6.92
CA GLY A 475 8.78 17.49 -8.23
C GLY A 475 9.41 18.28 -9.38
N LEU A 476 9.62 19.57 -9.20
CA LEU A 476 10.29 20.41 -10.20
C LEU A 476 11.74 19.97 -10.46
N LYS A 477 12.48 19.55 -9.40
CA LYS A 477 13.84 19.04 -9.53
C LYS A 477 13.89 17.73 -10.32
N ASP A 478 13.02 16.79 -9.95
CA ASP A 478 13.01 15.46 -10.55
C ASP A 478 12.56 15.53 -12.03
N LEU A 479 11.51 16.30 -12.30
CA LEU A 479 11.04 16.52 -13.67
C LEU A 479 12.10 17.22 -14.53
N ALA A 480 12.79 18.21 -14.01
CA ALA A 480 13.86 18.90 -14.72
C ALA A 480 15.02 17.97 -15.12
N ARG A 481 15.40 17.06 -14.22
CA ARG A 481 16.39 16.01 -14.52
C ARG A 481 15.93 15.12 -15.66
N THR A 482 14.67 14.70 -15.63
CA THR A 482 14.06 13.86 -16.67
C THR A 482 13.98 14.60 -18.01
N TRP A 483 13.58 15.87 -18.02
CA TRP A 483 13.59 16.68 -19.27
C TRP A 483 14.99 16.80 -19.88
N ARG A 484 16.02 16.94 -19.06
CA ARG A 484 17.41 16.92 -19.55
C ARG A 484 17.83 15.55 -20.10
N MET A 485 17.37 14.45 -19.49
CA MET A 485 17.60 13.11 -20.03
C MET A 485 16.93 12.93 -21.40
N LEU A 486 15.67 13.30 -21.51
CA LEU A 486 14.92 13.28 -22.78
C LEU A 486 15.60 14.13 -23.88
N ASN A 487 16.18 15.26 -23.47
CA ASN A 487 16.83 16.21 -24.38
C ASN A 487 18.19 15.74 -24.92
N ARG A 488 18.84 14.75 -24.28
CA ARG A 488 20.13 14.23 -24.72
C ARG A 488 20.09 13.59 -26.12
N ASP A 489 18.98 12.93 -26.44
CA ASP A 489 18.86 12.18 -27.70
C ASP A 489 18.46 13.09 -28.90
N LYS A 490 17.72 14.16 -28.63
CA LYS A 490 17.29 15.12 -29.62
C LYS A 490 17.27 16.51 -29.00
N ALA A 491 18.39 17.23 -29.18
CA ALA A 491 18.58 18.53 -28.56
C ALA A 491 17.43 19.50 -28.90
N ASN A 492 16.76 20.01 -27.89
CA ASN A 492 15.69 20.98 -27.96
C ASN A 492 15.96 22.09 -26.93
N ALA A 493 16.29 23.30 -27.47
CA ALA A 493 16.61 24.44 -26.61
C ALA A 493 15.44 24.87 -25.71
N GLY A 494 14.19 24.63 -26.12
CA GLY A 494 12.99 24.87 -25.29
C GLY A 494 12.94 23.97 -24.07
N MET A 495 13.23 22.68 -24.23
CA MET A 495 13.28 21.73 -23.12
C MET A 495 14.39 22.06 -22.11
N GLU A 496 15.60 22.44 -22.60
CA GLU A 496 16.67 22.83 -21.67
C GLU A 496 16.33 24.13 -20.91
N LYS A 497 15.68 25.09 -21.60
CA LYS A 497 15.21 26.31 -20.95
C LYS A 497 14.22 26.00 -19.82
N LEU A 498 13.19 25.17 -20.08
CA LEU A 498 12.20 24.75 -19.09
C LEU A 498 12.87 24.02 -17.93
N ALA A 499 13.72 23.03 -18.21
CA ALA A 499 14.44 22.30 -17.18
C ALA A 499 15.30 23.24 -16.30
N GLY A 500 15.98 24.21 -16.92
CA GLY A 500 16.74 25.22 -16.19
C GLY A 500 15.89 26.15 -15.34
N GLU A 501 14.68 26.49 -15.81
CA GLU A 501 13.70 27.28 -15.07
C GLU A 501 13.18 26.50 -13.84
N TRP A 502 12.73 25.26 -14.02
CA TRP A 502 12.25 24.43 -12.92
C TRP A 502 13.32 24.18 -11.86
N LEU A 503 14.57 23.97 -12.24
CA LEU A 503 15.68 23.83 -11.28
C LEU A 503 15.89 25.10 -10.45
N ARG A 504 15.80 26.30 -11.07
CA ARG A 504 15.90 27.56 -10.32
C ARG A 504 14.76 27.71 -9.32
N HIS A 505 13.52 27.39 -9.71
CA HIS A 505 12.37 27.40 -8.80
C HIS A 505 12.56 26.39 -7.65
N SER A 506 12.96 25.15 -7.96
CA SER A 506 13.25 24.11 -6.98
C SER A 506 14.30 24.55 -5.95
N GLN A 507 15.45 25.07 -6.42
CA GLN A 507 16.53 25.52 -5.55
C GLN A 507 16.11 26.67 -4.64
N ARG A 508 15.37 27.65 -5.19
CA ARG A 508 14.86 28.77 -4.40
C ARG A 508 13.82 28.34 -3.37
N LEU A 509 12.87 27.48 -3.77
CA LEU A 509 11.88 26.91 -2.86
C LEU A 509 12.54 26.12 -1.73
N SER A 510 13.48 25.23 -2.05
CA SER A 510 14.19 24.43 -1.04
C SER A 510 14.94 25.33 -0.04
N HIS A 511 15.65 26.35 -0.54
CA HIS A 511 16.39 27.28 0.31
C HIS A 511 15.46 28.07 1.23
N THR A 512 14.38 28.64 0.68
CA THR A 512 13.39 29.42 1.45
C THR A 512 12.67 28.53 2.46
N LEU A 513 12.27 27.33 2.06
CA LEU A 513 11.60 26.36 2.92
C LEU A 513 12.45 26.00 4.13
N VAL A 514 13.70 25.56 3.92
CA VAL A 514 14.60 25.17 5.02
C VAL A 514 14.82 26.35 5.98
N GLY A 515 15.10 27.54 5.45
CA GLY A 515 15.25 28.74 6.28
C GLY A 515 13.98 29.12 7.04
N SER A 516 12.81 28.96 6.41
CA SER A 516 11.53 29.24 7.07
C SER A 516 11.23 28.21 8.16
N VAL A 517 11.37 26.92 7.90
CA VAL A 517 11.19 25.87 8.93
C VAL A 517 12.11 26.12 10.12
N GLN A 518 13.41 26.39 9.89
CA GLN A 518 14.37 26.72 10.96
C GLN A 518 13.96 27.92 11.81
N LYS A 519 13.46 29.00 11.19
CA LYS A 519 13.01 30.21 11.88
C LYS A 519 11.75 29.97 12.73
N ASN A 520 10.96 28.96 12.38
CA ASN A 520 9.69 28.65 13.03
C ASN A 520 9.82 27.54 14.10
N VAL A 521 11.04 27.04 14.37
CA VAL A 521 11.30 26.13 15.48
C VAL A 521 11.13 26.85 16.81
N ARG A 522 10.22 26.37 17.63
CA ARG A 522 9.99 26.88 19.00
C ARG A 522 10.87 26.14 19.99
N HIS A 523 12.01 26.72 20.29
CA HIS A 523 13.01 26.17 21.24
C HIS A 523 12.62 26.35 22.73
N ASP A 524 11.53 27.05 23.02
CA ASP A 524 10.93 27.17 24.35
C ASP A 524 10.16 25.89 24.77
N MET A 525 10.02 24.92 23.88
CA MET A 525 9.35 23.64 24.11
C MET A 525 10.36 22.48 24.06
N SER A 526 10.05 21.35 24.72
CA SER A 526 10.89 20.16 24.74
C SER A 526 10.10 18.89 24.42
N PRO A 527 10.39 18.20 23.30
CA PRO A 527 11.29 18.63 22.24
C PRO A 527 10.81 19.92 21.57
N PRO A 528 11.64 20.61 20.78
CA PRO A 528 11.22 21.82 20.08
C PRO A 528 9.99 21.59 19.21
N TYR A 529 9.08 22.55 19.18
CA TYR A 529 7.84 22.47 18.40
C TYR A 529 8.00 23.15 17.04
N ILE A 530 7.45 22.53 16.01
CA ILE A 530 7.41 23.06 14.64
C ILE A 530 5.95 23.07 14.18
N GLY A 531 5.42 24.23 13.79
CA GLY A 531 4.10 24.32 13.16
C GLY A 531 4.12 23.88 11.70
N PRO A 532 2.93 23.63 11.10
CA PRO A 532 2.82 23.14 9.71
C PRO A 532 3.05 24.22 8.65
N LEU A 533 3.12 25.46 9.05
CA LEU A 533 3.25 26.66 8.19
C LEU A 533 4.01 27.76 8.93
N PRO A 534 4.58 28.75 8.22
CA PRO A 534 5.32 29.82 8.84
C PRO A 534 4.41 30.70 9.74
N GLY A 535 4.95 31.15 10.86
CA GLY A 535 4.24 31.98 11.82
C GLY A 535 3.21 31.24 12.69
N ALA A 536 3.12 29.92 12.60
CA ALA A 536 2.26 29.10 13.45
C ALA A 536 2.66 29.22 14.91
N LYS A 537 1.77 29.76 15.75
CA LYS A 537 2.03 30.02 17.18
C LYS A 537 1.37 29.00 18.10
N LEU A 538 0.32 28.35 17.62
CA LEU A 538 -0.45 27.39 18.39
C LEU A 538 0.13 26.00 18.22
N THR A 539 0.11 25.21 19.27
CA THR A 539 0.27 23.77 19.17
C THR A 539 -0.94 23.13 18.49
N PHE A 540 -0.84 21.86 18.11
CA PHE A 540 -1.97 21.13 17.50
C PHE A 540 -3.19 21.17 18.40
N ARG A 541 -3.04 20.93 19.71
CA ARG A 541 -4.15 20.97 20.68
C ARG A 541 -4.74 22.34 20.85
N GLU A 542 -3.90 23.34 20.96
CA GLU A 542 -4.36 24.72 21.08
C GLU A 542 -5.14 25.14 19.83
N SER A 543 -4.67 24.67 18.65
CA SER A 543 -5.38 24.89 17.39
C SER A 543 -6.73 24.19 17.35
N MET A 544 -6.83 22.94 17.81
CA MET A 544 -8.09 22.21 17.89
C MET A 544 -9.07 22.76 18.93
N ALA A 545 -8.57 23.48 19.92
CA ALA A 545 -9.38 24.12 20.96
C ALA A 545 -9.96 25.47 20.54
N GLN A 546 -9.57 26.01 19.37
CA GLN A 546 -10.08 27.30 18.93
C GLN A 546 -11.59 27.23 18.61
N GLU A 547 -12.30 28.30 18.91
CA GLU A 547 -13.72 28.46 18.58
C GLU A 547 -13.97 28.50 17.06
N HIS A 548 -13.00 29.05 16.32
CA HIS A 548 -13.07 29.17 14.86
C HIS A 548 -12.05 28.26 14.18
N PRO A 549 -12.31 27.80 12.95
CA PRO A 549 -11.36 27.00 12.20
C PRO A 549 -9.98 27.67 12.10
N SER A 550 -8.93 26.88 12.35
CA SER A 550 -7.56 27.33 12.28
C SER A 550 -6.80 26.53 11.21
N PRO A 551 -5.97 27.16 10.38
CA PRO A 551 -5.17 26.46 9.37
C PRO A 551 -4.17 25.46 9.97
N GLN A 552 -3.97 25.46 11.28
CA GLN A 552 -3.12 24.49 11.99
C GLN A 552 -3.87 23.23 12.43
N GLN A 553 -5.17 23.09 12.15
CA GLN A 553 -5.99 21.96 12.62
C GLN A 553 -5.67 20.63 11.92
N TRP A 554 -5.11 20.65 10.71
CA TRP A 554 -4.74 19.46 9.96
C TRP A 554 -3.22 19.32 9.77
N PRO A 555 -2.45 19.19 10.86
CA PRO A 555 -0.99 19.14 10.76
C PRO A 555 -0.49 17.80 10.20
N HIS A 556 -1.26 16.72 10.35
CA HIS A 556 -0.87 15.37 10.01
C HIS A 556 -0.43 15.22 8.55
N ARG A 557 -1.23 15.67 7.59
CA ARG A 557 -0.88 15.65 6.16
C ARG A 557 0.34 16.55 5.91
N ALA A 558 0.31 17.77 6.42
CA ALA A 558 1.38 18.73 6.23
C ALA A 558 2.76 18.20 6.65
N TYR A 559 2.84 17.44 7.74
CA TYR A 559 4.10 16.86 8.18
C TYR A 559 4.48 15.60 7.41
N ALA A 560 3.55 14.68 7.18
CA ALA A 560 3.83 13.46 6.44
C ALA A 560 4.34 13.77 5.02
N GLU A 561 3.72 14.72 4.34
CA GLU A 561 4.12 15.15 2.99
C GLU A 561 5.44 15.97 3.00
N LEU A 562 5.65 16.83 4.01
CA LEU A 562 6.91 17.55 4.19
C LEU A 562 8.09 16.56 4.31
N LEU A 563 7.93 15.51 5.10
CA LEU A 563 8.92 14.46 5.28
C LEU A 563 9.11 13.62 4.01
N GLN A 564 8.03 13.26 3.33
CA GLN A 564 8.08 12.46 2.10
C GLN A 564 8.85 13.15 0.98
N ALA A 565 8.77 14.46 0.89
CA ALA A 565 9.45 15.24 -0.14
C ALA A 565 10.99 15.14 -0.06
N ASP A 566 11.54 14.75 1.10
CA ASP A 566 12.99 14.57 1.33
C ASP A 566 13.83 15.79 0.89
N VAL A 567 13.37 16.97 1.32
CA VAL A 567 14.02 18.27 1.01
C VAL A 567 14.70 18.86 2.25
N LEU A 568 14.24 18.46 3.44
CA LEU A 568 14.82 18.93 4.69
C LEU A 568 16.18 18.27 4.99
N PRO A 569 17.14 19.00 5.57
CA PRO A 569 18.33 18.37 6.14
C PRO A 569 17.96 17.31 7.19
N PRO A 570 18.77 16.24 7.36
CA PRO A 570 18.46 15.12 8.26
C PRO A 570 18.12 15.55 9.69
N GLU A 571 18.83 16.52 10.23
CA GLU A 571 18.63 17.02 11.59
C GLU A 571 17.27 17.70 11.74
N LEU A 572 16.85 18.44 10.73
CA LEU A 572 15.59 19.15 10.74
C LEU A 572 14.40 18.18 10.50
N ALA A 573 14.58 17.21 9.62
CA ALA A 573 13.60 16.13 9.41
C ALA A 573 13.43 15.28 10.68
N GLY A 574 14.53 14.96 11.38
CA GLY A 574 14.49 14.29 12.68
C GLY A 574 13.70 15.08 13.72
N LEU A 575 13.91 16.40 13.76
CA LEU A 575 13.19 17.29 14.68
C LEU A 575 11.68 17.34 14.37
N VAL A 576 11.28 17.30 13.10
CA VAL A 576 9.86 17.21 12.71
C VAL A 576 9.25 15.89 13.22
N ILE A 577 9.95 14.77 13.08
CA ILE A 577 9.50 13.47 13.59
C ILE A 577 9.34 13.51 15.12
N ASP A 578 10.32 14.04 15.82
CA ASP A 578 10.28 14.15 17.30
C ASP A 578 9.13 15.06 17.75
N CYS A 579 8.88 16.15 17.02
CA CYS A 579 7.72 17.01 17.23
C CYS A 579 6.38 16.24 17.03
N MET A 580 6.25 15.47 15.96
CA MET A 580 5.05 14.67 15.70
C MET A 580 4.79 13.68 16.85
N ARG A 581 5.81 12.98 17.31
CA ARG A 581 5.70 12.01 18.41
C ARG A 581 5.39 12.64 19.75
N ALA A 582 5.96 13.80 20.05
CA ALA A 582 5.79 14.45 21.34
C ALA A 582 4.45 15.19 21.49
N TYR A 583 3.87 15.65 20.39
CA TYR A 583 2.72 16.55 20.44
C TYR A 583 1.43 15.98 19.83
N GLY A 584 1.37 14.64 19.67
CA GLY A 584 0.11 13.95 19.37
C GLY A 584 -0.18 13.73 17.89
N ALA A 585 0.78 13.93 16.99
CA ALA A 585 0.63 13.64 15.57
C ALA A 585 0.97 12.19 15.21
N THR A 586 1.23 11.33 16.19
CA THR A 586 1.34 9.87 16.01
C THR A 586 0.62 9.11 17.14
N THR A 587 0.24 7.87 16.84
CA THR A 587 -0.24 6.89 17.82
C THR A 587 0.25 5.52 17.40
N MET A 588 0.88 4.77 18.31
CA MET A 588 1.58 3.52 18.00
C MET A 588 2.60 3.66 16.86
N GLY A 589 3.21 4.82 16.73
CA GLY A 589 4.17 5.11 15.68
C GLY A 589 3.58 5.41 14.30
N VAL A 590 2.25 5.35 14.11
CA VAL A 590 1.57 5.72 12.85
C VAL A 590 1.05 7.15 12.95
N VAL A 591 1.01 7.86 11.84
CA VAL A 591 0.47 9.23 11.78
C VAL A 591 -0.96 9.27 12.29
N ALA A 592 -1.26 10.21 13.15
CA ALA A 592 -2.55 10.34 13.80
C ALA A 592 -3.06 11.78 13.83
N ASN A 593 -4.36 11.91 13.89
CA ASN A 593 -5.00 13.18 14.20
C ASN A 593 -4.84 13.51 15.67
N VAL A 594 -4.67 14.77 15.96
CA VAL A 594 -4.80 15.29 17.31
C VAL A 594 -6.30 15.42 17.62
N GLY A 595 -6.80 14.63 18.55
CA GLY A 595 -8.20 14.70 18.98
C GLY A 595 -8.58 16.06 19.58
N ARG A 596 -9.87 16.37 19.57
CA ARG A 596 -10.40 17.56 20.24
C ARG A 596 -10.15 17.47 21.75
N PRO A 597 -9.89 18.58 22.44
CA PRO A 597 -9.51 18.59 23.86
C PRO A 597 -10.49 17.88 24.81
N ASN A 598 -11.77 17.85 24.47
CA ASN A 598 -12.83 17.26 25.30
C ASN A 598 -13.41 15.96 24.71
N VAL A 599 -12.89 15.49 23.59
CA VAL A 599 -13.30 14.27 22.91
C VAL A 599 -12.05 13.40 22.85
N HIS A 600 -12.06 12.29 23.57
CA HIS A 600 -10.90 11.37 23.65
C HIS A 600 -10.78 10.53 22.38
N ASP A 601 -11.10 11.14 21.22
CA ASP A 601 -10.97 10.53 19.92
C ASP A 601 -9.66 10.97 19.25
N ARG A 602 -8.81 10.03 19.03
CA ARG A 602 -7.65 10.18 18.18
C ARG A 602 -7.82 9.19 17.03
N ALA A 603 -7.70 9.65 15.80
CA ALA A 603 -7.81 8.80 14.64
C ALA A 603 -6.41 8.56 14.06
N ILE A 604 -6.10 7.32 13.76
CA ILE A 604 -4.91 6.92 13.02
C ILE A 604 -5.23 7.04 11.53
N LEU A 605 -4.30 7.63 10.78
CA LEU A 605 -4.50 8.04 9.40
C LEU A 605 -3.60 7.20 8.49
N GLY A 606 -4.04 6.00 8.14
CA GLY A 606 -3.28 5.05 7.32
C GLY A 606 -2.97 5.59 5.92
N PHE A 607 -3.88 6.36 5.35
CA PHE A 607 -3.85 6.79 3.95
C PHE A 607 -2.75 7.80 3.58
N ILE A 608 -2.21 8.54 4.53
CA ILE A 608 -1.18 9.57 4.30
C ILE A 608 0.15 9.26 4.98
N SER A 609 0.31 8.08 5.54
CA SER A 609 1.37 7.80 6.51
C SER A 609 2.67 7.29 5.89
N TYR A 610 2.66 6.74 4.68
CA TYR A 610 3.84 6.07 4.12
C TYR A 610 5.05 7.01 3.92
N GLY A 611 4.83 8.31 3.68
CA GLY A 611 5.92 9.29 3.57
C GLY A 611 6.67 9.51 4.88
N TYR A 612 5.95 9.50 6.01
CA TYR A 612 6.55 9.51 7.34
C TYR A 612 7.42 8.26 7.56
N ALA A 613 6.89 7.07 7.24
CA ALA A 613 7.63 5.82 7.38
C ALA A 613 8.88 5.77 6.49
N GLN A 614 8.79 6.28 5.25
CA GLN A 614 9.94 6.37 4.37
C GLN A 614 11.06 7.24 4.98
N GLN A 615 10.70 8.37 5.59
CA GLN A 615 11.68 9.26 6.21
C GLN A 615 12.31 8.65 7.47
N LEU A 616 11.55 7.89 8.26
CA LEU A 616 12.12 7.10 9.35
C LEU A 616 13.25 6.20 8.85
N LEU A 617 12.99 5.49 7.75
CA LEU A 617 13.97 4.59 7.15
C LEU A 617 15.19 5.37 6.60
N ARG A 618 15.00 6.53 5.97
CA ARG A 618 16.09 7.40 5.47
C ARG A 618 17.00 7.84 6.61
N LEU A 619 16.42 8.27 7.73
CA LEU A 619 17.14 8.72 8.91
C LEU A 619 17.72 7.60 9.78
N ASP A 620 17.64 6.34 9.34
CA ASP A 620 18.11 5.16 10.08
C ASP A 620 17.38 4.93 11.41
N ARG A 621 16.16 5.46 11.55
CA ARG A 621 15.25 5.22 12.69
C ARG A 621 14.46 3.92 12.46
N VAL A 622 15.19 2.81 12.37
CA VAL A 622 14.63 1.54 11.88
C VAL A 622 13.68 0.91 12.89
N GLU A 623 13.92 1.05 14.18
CA GLU A 623 13.02 0.56 15.23
C GLU A 623 11.62 1.21 15.11
N GLU A 624 11.59 2.51 14.85
CA GLU A 624 10.35 3.26 14.66
C GLU A 624 9.67 2.90 13.33
N TYR A 625 10.46 2.64 12.30
CA TYR A 625 9.95 2.14 11.02
C TYR A 625 9.29 0.76 11.17
N LEU A 626 9.89 -0.15 11.93
CA LEU A 626 9.31 -1.47 12.22
C LEU A 626 8.05 -1.35 13.09
N LEU A 627 8.04 -0.45 14.06
CA LEU A 627 6.83 -0.17 14.84
C LEU A 627 5.71 0.32 13.92
N PHE A 628 6.02 1.27 13.03
CA PHE A 628 5.05 1.74 12.05
C PHE A 628 4.49 0.58 11.20
N LEU A 629 5.37 -0.26 10.65
CA LEU A 629 5.00 -1.40 9.82
C LEU A 629 4.02 -2.36 10.55
N TYR A 630 4.35 -2.72 11.78
CA TYR A 630 3.52 -3.64 12.57
C TYR A 630 2.22 -2.98 13.02
N ALA A 631 2.26 -1.74 13.47
CA ALA A 631 1.07 -1.01 13.90
C ALA A 631 0.11 -0.74 12.74
N HIS A 632 0.62 -0.37 11.57
CA HIS A 632 -0.19 -0.20 10.36
C HIS A 632 -0.90 -1.51 9.98
N ARG A 633 -0.21 -2.67 10.05
CA ARG A 633 -0.82 -3.97 9.83
C ARG A 633 -1.98 -4.25 10.80
N TYR A 634 -1.77 -4.04 12.09
CA TYR A 634 -2.72 -4.50 13.11
C TYR A 634 -3.75 -3.46 13.53
N HIS A 635 -3.56 -2.20 13.16
CA HIS A 635 -4.43 -1.10 13.52
C HIS A 635 -5.26 -0.58 12.36
N ASP A 636 -4.67 -0.47 11.16
CA ASP A 636 -5.35 0.09 9.98
C ASP A 636 -5.97 -0.95 9.06
N HIS A 637 -5.70 -2.24 9.27
CA HIS A 637 -6.26 -3.32 8.46
C HIS A 637 -7.21 -4.19 9.26
N THR A 638 -8.20 -4.76 8.58
CA THR A 638 -8.96 -5.89 9.11
C THR A 638 -8.04 -7.08 9.31
N ARG A 639 -8.13 -7.74 10.47
CA ARG A 639 -7.23 -8.86 10.76
C ARG A 639 -7.57 -10.07 9.91
N GLY A 640 -6.56 -10.67 9.33
CA GLY A 640 -6.65 -11.85 8.49
C GLY A 640 -7.20 -11.62 7.09
N SER A 641 -8.16 -10.74 6.93
CA SER A 641 -8.72 -10.34 5.63
C SER A 641 -8.07 -9.08 5.03
N TRP A 642 -7.15 -8.46 5.75
CA TRP A 642 -6.16 -7.44 5.35
C TRP A 642 -6.70 -6.31 4.46
N THR A 643 -7.88 -5.81 4.75
CA THR A 643 -8.47 -4.68 4.06
C THR A 643 -8.19 -3.41 4.85
N ALA A 644 -7.48 -2.47 4.25
CA ALA A 644 -7.10 -1.22 4.90
C ALA A 644 -8.22 -0.20 4.89
N GLY A 645 -8.38 0.53 5.98
CA GLY A 645 -9.24 1.69 6.06
C GLY A 645 -8.48 3.00 5.89
N GLU A 646 -9.19 4.04 5.46
CA GLU A 646 -8.65 5.40 5.39
C GLU A 646 -8.24 5.88 6.78
N VAL A 647 -9.12 5.70 7.74
CA VAL A 647 -8.98 6.16 9.12
C VAL A 647 -9.38 5.05 10.08
N SER A 648 -8.56 4.83 11.09
CA SER A 648 -8.86 3.91 12.18
C SER A 648 -9.03 4.67 13.49
N GLY A 649 -10.11 4.37 14.22
CA GLY A 649 -10.32 4.93 15.55
C GLY A 649 -9.35 4.34 16.58
N ILE A 650 -8.84 5.14 17.50
CA ILE A 650 -8.01 4.63 18.61
C ILE A 650 -8.77 3.61 19.47
N GLY A 651 -10.08 3.71 19.54
CA GLY A 651 -10.96 2.76 20.24
C GLY A 651 -11.34 1.52 19.42
N GLY A 652 -10.77 1.36 18.24
CA GLY A 652 -11.16 0.35 17.27
C GLY A 652 -12.11 0.91 16.21
N GLY A 653 -12.33 0.12 15.17
CA GLY A 653 -13.13 0.52 14.03
C GLY A 653 -12.30 1.20 12.96
N THR A 654 -12.44 0.71 11.74
CA THR A 654 -11.78 1.23 10.56
C THR A 654 -12.85 1.81 9.64
N ALA A 655 -12.69 3.06 9.25
CA ALA A 655 -13.59 3.69 8.30
C ALA A 655 -13.11 3.37 6.87
N LEU A 656 -14.03 3.11 6.01
CA LEU A 656 -13.94 3.11 4.56
C LEU A 656 -12.63 2.55 3.97
N PHE A 657 -12.72 1.59 3.06
CA PHE A 657 -11.55 1.14 2.28
C PHE A 657 -10.95 2.30 1.50
N CYS A 658 -9.62 2.36 1.51
CA CYS A 658 -8.88 3.42 0.83
C CYS A 658 -7.63 2.86 0.14
N ILE A 659 -7.46 3.14 -1.15
CA ILE A 659 -6.29 2.69 -1.92
C ILE A 659 -4.97 3.16 -1.29
N PRO A 660 -4.76 4.43 -0.92
CA PRO A 660 -3.50 4.86 -0.32
C PRO A 660 -3.12 4.11 0.95
N ALA A 661 -4.08 3.84 1.84
CA ALA A 661 -3.84 3.05 3.04
C ALA A 661 -3.45 1.60 2.70
N GLN A 662 -4.17 0.99 1.76
CA GLN A 662 -3.88 -0.38 1.32
C GLN A 662 -2.50 -0.50 0.67
N GLN A 663 -2.06 0.51 -0.07
CA GLN A 663 -0.78 0.54 -0.77
C GLN A 663 0.43 0.86 0.13
N THR A 664 0.21 1.17 1.39
CA THR A 664 1.29 1.48 2.34
C THR A 664 2.19 0.26 2.60
N ILE A 665 1.62 -0.92 2.87
CA ILE A 665 2.41 -2.13 3.16
C ILE A 665 3.36 -2.51 2.01
N PRO A 666 2.93 -2.63 0.75
CA PRO A 666 3.86 -2.97 -0.32
C PRO A 666 4.98 -1.93 -0.51
N LEU A 667 4.73 -0.64 -0.29
CA LEU A 667 5.80 0.37 -0.30
C LEU A 667 6.83 0.13 0.80
N LEU A 668 6.38 -0.14 2.03
CA LEU A 668 7.28 -0.43 3.14
C LEU A 668 8.08 -1.71 2.89
N VAL A 669 7.43 -2.77 2.47
CA VAL A 669 8.11 -4.05 2.15
C VAL A 669 9.17 -3.86 1.07
N ARG A 670 8.89 -3.04 0.06
CA ARG A 670 9.85 -2.72 -1.00
C ARG A 670 11.05 -1.92 -0.46
N TRP A 671 10.80 -0.89 0.32
CA TRP A 671 11.85 0.01 0.83
C TRP A 671 12.73 -0.62 1.88
N MET A 672 12.23 -1.55 2.71
CA MET A 672 13.08 -2.27 3.66
C MET A 672 14.16 -3.10 2.98
N LEU A 673 13.87 -3.58 1.75
CA LEU A 673 14.79 -4.40 0.97
C LEU A 673 15.70 -3.57 0.08
N VAL A 674 15.13 -2.63 -0.66
CA VAL A 674 15.85 -1.78 -1.62
C VAL A 674 15.27 -0.37 -1.57
N LEU A 675 16.07 0.60 -1.18
CA LEU A 675 15.69 2.01 -1.09
C LEU A 675 16.71 2.86 -1.85
N GLU A 676 16.23 3.66 -2.79
CA GLU A 676 17.05 4.63 -3.51
C GLU A 676 17.25 5.91 -2.69
N ASP A 677 18.45 6.47 -2.72
CA ASP A 677 18.66 7.85 -2.29
C ASP A 677 17.97 8.80 -3.29
N SER A 678 17.33 9.83 -2.79
CA SER A 678 16.57 10.75 -3.65
C SER A 678 17.45 11.61 -4.54
N ASP A 679 18.67 11.88 -4.13
CA ASP A 679 19.55 12.85 -4.80
C ASP A 679 20.90 12.29 -5.22
N GLU A 680 21.46 11.34 -4.47
CA GLU A 680 22.77 10.79 -4.70
C GLU A 680 22.70 9.41 -5.37
N ASP A 681 23.78 9.03 -6.04
CA ASP A 681 23.91 7.73 -6.70
C ASP A 681 24.21 6.62 -5.67
N ARG A 682 23.33 6.51 -4.68
CA ARG A 682 23.34 5.53 -3.58
C ARG A 682 22.15 4.61 -3.61
N LEU A 683 22.39 3.36 -3.27
CA LEU A 683 21.36 2.35 -3.08
C LEU A 683 21.52 1.70 -1.70
N TYR A 684 20.46 1.71 -0.93
CA TYR A 684 20.39 1.06 0.38
C TYR A 684 19.73 -0.29 0.25
N LEU A 685 20.36 -1.32 0.81
CA LEU A 685 19.92 -2.72 0.72
C LEU A 685 19.76 -3.32 2.12
N GLY A 686 18.63 -3.94 2.38
CA GLY A 686 18.32 -4.58 3.66
C GLY A 686 18.20 -3.62 4.84
N LYS A 687 17.93 -2.33 4.59
CA LYS A 687 18.02 -1.29 5.61
C LYS A 687 16.98 -1.42 6.72
N GLY A 688 15.76 -1.89 6.39
CA GLY A 688 14.61 -1.98 7.30
C GLY A 688 14.28 -3.38 7.79
N LEU A 689 15.19 -4.35 7.70
CA LEU A 689 14.89 -5.73 8.06
C LEU A 689 14.77 -5.92 9.58
N PRO A 690 13.79 -6.69 10.09
CA PRO A 690 13.81 -7.17 11.46
C PRO A 690 15.06 -7.99 11.76
N ARG A 691 15.63 -7.80 12.97
CA ARG A 691 16.90 -8.43 13.36
C ARG A 691 16.82 -9.97 13.36
N GLU A 692 15.70 -10.52 13.80
CA GLU A 692 15.46 -11.95 13.85
C GLU A 692 15.43 -12.62 12.46
N TRP A 693 15.08 -11.90 11.42
CA TRP A 693 15.05 -12.46 10.08
C TRP A 693 16.45 -12.82 9.58
N LEU A 694 17.47 -12.06 9.96
CA LEU A 694 18.85 -12.33 9.55
C LEU A 694 19.43 -13.62 10.13
N VAL A 695 18.90 -14.12 11.23
CA VAL A 695 19.39 -15.33 11.89
C VAL A 695 18.45 -16.52 11.70
N SER A 696 17.31 -16.35 11.06
CA SER A 696 16.34 -17.40 10.79
C SER A 696 16.87 -18.54 9.90
N GLY A 697 17.96 -18.28 9.15
CA GLY A 697 18.48 -19.20 8.14
C GLY A 697 17.65 -19.24 6.85
N GLN A 698 16.54 -18.51 6.80
CA GLN A 698 15.73 -18.34 5.61
C GLN A 698 16.33 -17.28 4.67
N GLU A 699 15.91 -17.28 3.43
CA GLU A 699 16.36 -16.32 2.43
C GLU A 699 15.49 -15.06 2.49
N ILE A 700 16.16 -13.91 2.48
CA ILE A 700 15.54 -12.59 2.39
C ILE A 700 15.99 -11.99 1.07
N GLY A 701 15.06 -11.45 0.28
CA GLY A 701 15.49 -10.82 -0.97
C GLY A 701 14.36 -10.28 -1.83
N ILE A 702 14.79 -9.67 -2.91
CA ILE A 702 13.95 -9.19 -4.00
C ILE A 702 14.70 -9.38 -5.33
N GLU A 703 13.99 -9.85 -6.33
CA GLU A 703 14.57 -10.07 -7.66
C GLU A 703 14.04 -8.99 -8.62
N GLU A 704 14.92 -8.53 -9.52
CA GLU A 704 14.56 -7.60 -10.59
C GLU A 704 13.82 -6.34 -10.08
N ALA A 705 14.16 -5.84 -8.90
CA ALA A 705 13.58 -4.64 -8.34
C ALA A 705 13.85 -3.43 -9.24
N PRO A 706 12.84 -2.68 -9.69
CA PRO A 706 13.07 -1.48 -10.50
C PRO A 706 13.84 -0.42 -9.71
N THR A 707 14.77 0.21 -10.37
CA THR A 707 15.47 1.40 -9.89
C THR A 707 15.72 2.35 -11.06
N ARG A 708 16.10 3.58 -10.75
CA ARG A 708 16.46 4.56 -11.80
C ARG A 708 17.68 4.17 -12.62
N TRP A 709 18.41 3.16 -12.22
CA TRP A 709 19.55 2.61 -12.96
C TRP A 709 19.22 1.33 -13.72
N GLY A 710 18.00 0.85 -13.63
CA GLY A 710 17.54 -0.44 -14.15
C GLY A 710 17.15 -1.40 -13.02
N ARG A 711 17.10 -2.69 -13.34
CA ARG A 711 16.66 -3.71 -12.39
C ARG A 711 17.80 -4.22 -11.52
N VAL A 712 17.55 -4.31 -10.22
CA VAL A 712 18.51 -4.76 -9.21
C VAL A 712 17.94 -5.97 -8.47
N SER A 713 18.76 -7.00 -8.29
CA SER A 713 18.42 -8.13 -7.43
C SER A 713 19.28 -8.12 -6.17
N PHE A 714 18.63 -8.37 -5.04
CA PHE A 714 19.29 -8.45 -3.73
C PHE A 714 18.82 -9.67 -2.97
N ARG A 715 19.74 -10.44 -2.40
CA ARG A 715 19.45 -11.57 -1.53
C ARG A 715 20.38 -11.59 -0.33
N MET A 716 19.88 -12.04 0.80
CA MET A 716 20.63 -12.18 2.05
C MET A 716 20.17 -13.43 2.78
N ARG A 717 21.12 -14.17 3.37
CA ARG A 717 20.83 -15.38 4.13
C ARG A 717 21.88 -15.65 5.18
N ALA A 718 21.45 -16.01 6.39
CA ALA A 718 22.31 -16.59 7.40
C ALA A 718 22.67 -18.04 7.04
N LYS A 719 23.93 -18.42 7.27
CA LYS A 719 24.46 -19.77 7.10
C LYS A 719 25.08 -20.27 8.40
N ASN A 720 25.32 -21.58 8.50
CA ASN A 720 25.95 -22.16 9.67
C ASN A 720 27.28 -21.47 10.02
N GLY A 721 27.61 -21.38 11.31
CA GLY A 721 28.84 -20.78 11.81
C GLY A 721 28.78 -19.24 11.92
N ASN A 722 27.62 -18.68 12.25
CA ASN A 722 27.42 -17.26 12.45
C ASN A 722 27.87 -16.42 11.23
N ARG A 723 27.55 -16.89 10.05
CA ARG A 723 27.93 -16.28 8.79
C ARG A 723 26.69 -15.82 8.04
N ILE A 724 26.69 -14.59 7.56
CA ILE A 724 25.67 -14.06 6.65
C ILE A 724 26.30 -13.83 5.28
N VAL A 725 25.59 -14.22 4.23
CA VAL A 725 25.96 -13.95 2.84
C VAL A 725 24.89 -13.07 2.22
N ALA A 726 25.32 -11.93 1.69
CA ALA A 726 24.47 -11.06 0.88
C ALA A 726 24.99 -11.05 -0.56
N SER A 727 24.11 -11.13 -1.54
CA SER A 727 24.41 -11.03 -2.97
C SER A 727 23.61 -9.91 -3.61
N VAL A 728 24.26 -9.14 -4.48
CA VAL A 728 23.67 -8.04 -5.22
C VAL A 728 24.03 -8.19 -6.69
N MET A 729 23.02 -8.09 -7.55
CA MET A 729 23.21 -7.99 -8.99
C MET A 729 22.66 -6.64 -9.46
N LEU A 730 23.53 -5.86 -10.10
CA LEU A 730 23.19 -4.58 -10.71
C LEU A 730 22.87 -4.79 -12.21
N PRO A 731 22.20 -3.83 -12.84
CA PRO A 731 21.91 -3.90 -14.29
C PRO A 731 23.19 -4.08 -15.11
N GLU A 732 23.14 -4.91 -16.13
CA GLU A 732 24.27 -5.14 -17.02
C GLU A 732 24.56 -3.90 -17.88
N GLU A 733 23.50 -3.20 -18.32
CA GLU A 733 23.60 -2.02 -19.15
C GLU A 733 23.42 -0.73 -18.33
N GLY A 734 24.08 0.34 -18.73
CA GLY A 734 23.97 1.66 -18.13
C GLY A 734 24.86 1.88 -16.89
N ASP A 735 24.80 3.11 -16.39
CA ASP A 735 25.46 3.51 -15.16
C ASP A 735 24.67 2.98 -13.96
N GLY A 736 25.28 2.17 -13.12
CA GLY A 736 24.66 1.70 -11.86
C GLY A 736 24.74 2.78 -10.74
N PRO A 737 24.21 2.46 -9.55
CA PRO A 737 24.47 3.28 -8.37
C PRO A 737 25.99 3.26 -8.11
N ARG A 738 26.53 4.42 -7.74
CA ARG A 738 27.97 4.53 -7.45
C ARG A 738 28.37 3.90 -6.13
N VAL A 739 27.42 3.83 -5.20
CA VAL A 739 27.63 3.32 -3.85
C VAL A 739 26.49 2.42 -3.41
N LEU A 740 26.83 1.26 -2.89
CA LEU A 740 25.90 0.36 -2.20
C LEU A 740 26.09 0.49 -0.69
N HIS A 741 25.00 0.60 0.04
CA HIS A 741 24.95 0.47 1.49
C HIS A 741 24.18 -0.80 1.84
N ILE A 742 24.85 -1.83 2.31
CA ILE A 742 24.23 -3.10 2.72
C ILE A 742 24.22 -3.15 4.24
N LYS A 743 23.03 -3.18 4.82
CA LYS A 743 22.85 -3.16 6.27
C LYS A 743 22.58 -4.57 6.81
N PHE A 744 23.35 -4.96 7.82
CA PHE A 744 23.23 -6.23 8.53
C PHE A 744 22.70 -5.95 9.94
N ARG A 745 21.39 -5.90 10.09
CA ARG A 745 20.76 -5.71 11.39
C ARG A 745 20.83 -6.98 12.24
N LEU A 746 21.95 -7.20 12.90
CA LEU A 746 22.14 -8.37 13.75
C LEU A 746 21.26 -8.32 15.01
N PRO A 747 20.91 -9.47 15.62
CA PRO A 747 20.33 -9.50 16.95
C PRO A 747 21.15 -8.69 17.95
N GLN A 748 20.49 -8.16 18.98
CA GLN A 748 21.13 -7.35 20.00
C GLN A 748 22.35 -8.07 20.58
N HIS A 749 23.41 -7.30 20.85
CA HIS A 749 24.71 -7.76 21.39
C HIS A 749 25.62 -8.50 20.40
N ASN A 750 25.16 -8.81 19.19
CA ASN A 750 26.02 -9.40 18.17
C ASN A 750 26.74 -8.29 17.39
N THR A 751 28.01 -8.54 17.04
CA THR A 751 28.83 -7.62 16.25
C THR A 751 29.43 -8.29 15.03
N LEU A 752 29.66 -7.52 13.99
CA LEU A 752 30.36 -7.99 12.80
C LEU A 752 31.88 -8.02 13.07
N HIS A 753 32.54 -9.13 12.75
CA HIS A 753 33.99 -9.28 12.94
C HIS A 753 34.77 -9.31 11.63
N THR A 754 34.45 -10.29 10.78
CA THR A 754 35.16 -10.48 9.51
C THR A 754 34.18 -10.22 8.37
N ILE A 755 34.54 -9.29 7.51
CA ILE A 755 33.73 -8.92 6.38
C ILE A 755 34.56 -8.93 5.12
N THR A 756 34.03 -9.55 4.07
CA THR A 756 34.63 -9.50 2.73
C THR A 756 33.56 -9.15 1.69
N ALA A 757 33.96 -8.35 0.70
CA ALA A 757 33.17 -8.13 -0.51
C ALA A 757 33.97 -8.63 -1.72
N ASN A 758 33.46 -9.59 -2.44
CA ASN A 758 34.16 -10.29 -3.54
C ASN A 758 35.57 -10.73 -3.13
N GLY A 759 35.71 -11.30 -1.92
CA GLY A 759 36.96 -11.75 -1.34
C GLY A 759 37.91 -10.68 -0.80
N LYS A 760 37.61 -9.40 -0.97
CA LYS A 760 38.38 -8.29 -0.40
C LYS A 760 37.90 -7.93 1.01
N ALA A 761 38.81 -7.76 1.96
CA ALA A 761 38.45 -7.37 3.31
C ALA A 761 37.78 -5.98 3.34
N MET A 762 36.73 -5.86 4.12
CA MET A 762 35.94 -4.64 4.32
C MET A 762 35.82 -4.31 5.82
N GLN A 763 35.43 -3.09 6.12
CA GLN A 763 35.09 -2.67 7.46
C GLN A 763 33.63 -2.25 7.52
N ALA A 764 32.97 -2.57 8.61
CA ALA A 764 31.63 -2.07 8.90
C ALA A 764 31.68 -0.58 9.24
N SER A 765 30.59 0.10 8.96
CA SER A 765 30.38 1.51 9.22
C SER A 765 28.98 1.76 9.80
N GLY A 766 28.64 3.01 10.01
CA GLY A 766 27.38 3.43 10.61
C GLY A 766 27.41 3.41 12.15
N PRO A 767 26.38 3.96 12.80
CA PRO A 767 26.34 4.11 14.26
C PRO A 767 26.43 2.79 15.03
N GLN A 768 25.95 1.69 14.42
CA GLN A 768 25.93 0.36 15.02
C GLN A 768 27.00 -0.57 14.44
N ASN A 769 27.92 -0.08 13.59
CA ASN A 769 28.91 -0.89 12.86
C ASN A 769 28.29 -2.09 12.13
N ASP A 770 27.18 -1.88 11.50
CA ASP A 770 26.35 -2.91 10.87
C ASP A 770 26.12 -2.68 9.36
N THR A 771 26.72 -1.65 8.81
CA THR A 771 26.56 -1.27 7.40
C THR A 771 27.86 -1.40 6.64
N ILE A 772 27.79 -2.06 5.48
CA ILE A 772 28.93 -2.18 4.55
C ILE A 772 28.71 -1.22 3.39
N VAL A 773 29.70 -0.37 3.16
CA VAL A 773 29.68 0.64 2.09
C VAL A 773 30.61 0.19 0.97
N ILE A 774 30.10 0.00 -0.23
CA ILE A 774 30.83 -0.50 -1.39
C ILE A 774 30.75 0.53 -2.53
N ALA A 775 31.90 1.00 -3.00
CA ALA A 775 31.99 1.71 -4.26
C ALA A 775 31.87 0.69 -5.42
N THR A 776 30.91 0.85 -6.29
CA THR A 776 30.58 -0.14 -7.30
C THR A 776 31.60 -0.21 -8.45
N GLY A 777 32.11 0.96 -8.90
CA GLY A 777 32.94 1.03 -10.09
C GLY A 777 32.22 0.39 -11.29
N ASP A 778 32.95 -0.46 -12.03
CA ASP A 778 32.42 -1.21 -13.17
C ASP A 778 31.84 -2.59 -12.79
N GLN A 779 31.87 -2.93 -11.50
CA GLN A 779 31.35 -4.21 -11.03
C GLN A 779 29.83 -4.23 -11.02
N LYS A 780 29.26 -5.33 -11.49
CA LYS A 780 27.80 -5.55 -11.52
C LYS A 780 27.34 -6.60 -10.50
N ASN A 781 28.24 -7.47 -10.05
CA ASN A 781 27.92 -8.56 -9.14
C ASN A 781 28.76 -8.46 -7.87
N PHE A 782 28.07 -8.51 -6.72
CA PHE A 782 28.71 -8.42 -5.40
C PHE A 782 28.27 -9.58 -4.53
N GLU A 783 29.24 -10.25 -3.92
CA GLU A 783 29.02 -11.17 -2.81
C GLU A 783 29.67 -10.62 -1.56
N VAL A 784 28.88 -10.33 -0.55
CA VAL A 784 29.36 -9.88 0.76
C VAL A 784 29.19 -11.00 1.75
N VAL A 785 30.28 -11.38 2.39
CA VAL A 785 30.30 -12.38 3.44
C VAL A 785 30.69 -11.73 4.74
N ALA A 786 29.83 -11.82 5.73
CA ALA A 786 30.05 -11.28 7.06
C ALA A 786 29.97 -12.38 8.13
N GLN A 787 30.89 -12.37 9.09
CA GLN A 787 30.82 -13.21 10.29
C GLN A 787 30.49 -12.35 11.49
N TYR A 788 29.71 -12.91 12.42
CA TYR A 788 29.26 -12.21 13.61
C TYR A 788 29.34 -13.08 14.86
N SER A 789 29.44 -12.48 16.03
CA SER A 789 29.36 -13.16 17.32
C SER A 789 28.64 -12.30 18.34
#